data_1c570e5344a6ff2f2df3071f9f3e91eb
#
_entry.id   1c570e5344a6ff2f2df3071f9f3e91eb
#
_cell.length_a   1.000
_cell.length_b   1.000
_cell.length_c   1.000
_cell.angle_alpha   90.00
_cell.angle_beta   90.00
_cell.angle_gamma   90.00
#
_symmetry.space_group_name_H-M   'P 1'
#
loop_
_entity.id
_entity.type
_entity.pdbx_description
1 polymer ?
#
loop_
_entity_poly.entity_id
_entity_poly.type
_entity_poly.pdbx_seq_one_letter_code
_entity_poly.pdbx_strand_id
1 'polypeptide(L)'
;ERSEDDLTHKLVDVIRINQRLQENRDAGAPQLIVEDLWELLQYHITTYFDNQTAGIPPARHRSGRPLKTISQRLKGKEGRFRSNLSGKRVNFSARTVISPDPNLSINEVGVPIECAQELTVPVRVTPANYQYCMDLILRGPEPKFTEGKYVPGVNYVIRPDARRVKVTDKNADEVAKRLEVGSIVERQLDDGDIVLFNRQPTLHRMSMMAHTVRVMPGKTFRFNLPCCPPYNADFDGDEMNLHVIQGEEARAEAEILMKVQENIRSPRFGGPIIGAIHDHISGNFLLTWHNPKLSLEDATQVLSRIGFKGQAPAIHEEKDARGETRRFVYGRDLFSTLLPPGINLSYSSAARPSGQKEREARLPENDFWVVIEDSKLVAGGIDKASIASEKGKLLDHIARKFGNQAAREFLDKVTKVGNGFLTLRGFSTSIEDEDLPDAARDEIQKKIADTKARVDVLLKQYKKGDLQPLPGRTLEETLEMEIMRETGQARDAAGETASAFLGMENSAVLMARCGARGSMLNLSQMAGLVGQQAVRGKRIHRGYQKRTLPHFKWGDLGAEAKGFVGASYKSGLNPTEYFFHSMGGREGLVDTAVRTSRSGYMQRRLINALEDLKVAQDGTVRNTAGTVIQFVYGEDGVDPTRSVQGEPVDMEQIFAAVQRSGKKGGK
;
A
#
# COMPACT_ATOMS: atom_id res chain seq x y z
N GLU A 1 -18.11 -25.64 -35.54
CA GLU A 1 -18.70 -26.62 -34.61
C GLU A 1 -19.90 -25.97 -33.92
N ARG A 2 -21.09 -26.61 -34.01
CA ARG A 2 -22.28 -26.09 -33.35
C ARG A 2 -22.28 -26.51 -31.89
N SER A 3 -22.27 -25.56 -30.96
CA SER A 3 -22.43 -25.80 -29.52
C SER A 3 -23.85 -25.48 -29.07
N GLU A 4 -24.37 -26.27 -28.14
CA GLU A 4 -25.67 -26.06 -27.51
C GLU A 4 -25.51 -25.77 -26.02
N ASP A 5 -26.43 -24.95 -25.49
CA ASP A 5 -26.43 -24.61 -24.07
C ASP A 5 -26.88 -25.82 -23.22
N ASP A 6 -26.30 -25.95 -22.01
CA ASP A 6 -26.64 -27.01 -21.04
C ASP A 6 -28.16 -27.02 -20.73
N LEU A 7 -28.81 -25.87 -20.65
CA LEU A 7 -30.26 -25.79 -20.45
C LEU A 7 -31.06 -26.37 -21.59
N THR A 8 -30.59 -26.23 -22.83
CA THR A 8 -31.25 -26.82 -24.02
C THR A 8 -31.29 -28.33 -23.89
N HIS A 9 -30.20 -28.98 -23.48
CA HIS A 9 -30.16 -30.43 -23.26
C HIS A 9 -31.17 -30.87 -22.20
N LYS A 10 -31.26 -30.13 -21.08
CA LYS A 10 -32.21 -30.44 -20.00
C LYS A 10 -33.66 -30.24 -20.40
N LEU A 11 -33.96 -29.18 -21.16
CA LEU A 11 -35.31 -28.94 -21.68
C LEU A 11 -35.75 -30.05 -22.64
N VAL A 12 -34.85 -30.48 -23.52
CA VAL A 12 -35.14 -31.59 -24.45
C VAL A 12 -35.41 -32.88 -23.66
N ASP A 13 -34.66 -33.18 -22.62
CA ASP A 13 -34.89 -34.34 -21.76
C ASP A 13 -36.24 -34.27 -21.06
N VAL A 14 -36.60 -33.13 -20.47
CA VAL A 14 -37.92 -32.91 -19.83
C VAL A 14 -39.07 -33.13 -20.83
N ILE A 15 -38.99 -32.49 -22.00
CA ILE A 15 -40.04 -32.62 -23.02
C ILE A 15 -40.17 -34.07 -23.48
N ARG A 16 -39.07 -34.74 -23.76
CA ARG A 16 -39.03 -36.13 -24.23
C ARG A 16 -39.64 -37.11 -23.22
N ILE A 17 -39.31 -36.96 -21.95
CA ILE A 17 -39.85 -37.80 -20.89
C ILE A 17 -41.34 -37.50 -20.64
N ASN A 18 -41.73 -36.22 -20.69
CA ASN A 18 -43.13 -35.82 -20.55
C ASN A 18 -43.99 -36.41 -21.68
N GLN A 19 -43.53 -36.37 -22.94
CA GLN A 19 -44.22 -36.98 -24.04
C GLN A 19 -44.40 -38.49 -23.86
N ARG A 20 -43.33 -39.19 -23.46
CA ARG A 20 -43.37 -40.63 -23.15
C ARG A 20 -44.36 -40.96 -22.02
N LEU A 21 -44.36 -40.16 -20.96
CA LEU A 21 -45.29 -40.29 -19.83
C LEU A 21 -46.75 -40.14 -20.31
N GLN A 22 -47.02 -39.13 -21.15
CA GLN A 22 -48.33 -38.88 -21.70
C GLN A 22 -48.78 -40.04 -22.59
N GLU A 23 -47.95 -40.50 -23.53
CA GLU A 23 -48.22 -41.63 -24.43
C GLU A 23 -48.54 -42.93 -23.64
N ASN A 24 -47.76 -43.26 -22.61
CA ASN A 24 -47.99 -44.45 -21.80
C ASN A 24 -49.24 -44.35 -20.92
N ARG A 25 -49.57 -43.16 -20.43
CA ARG A 25 -50.79 -42.93 -19.66
C ARG A 25 -52.03 -43.07 -20.58
N ASP A 26 -51.98 -42.49 -21.75
CA ASP A 26 -53.10 -42.53 -22.72
C ASP A 26 -53.28 -43.92 -23.34
N ALA A 27 -52.19 -44.73 -23.42
CA ALA A 27 -52.24 -46.12 -23.87
C ALA A 27 -52.66 -47.10 -22.76
N GLY A 28 -52.93 -46.66 -21.53
CA GLY A 28 -53.31 -47.52 -20.41
C GLY A 28 -52.22 -48.48 -19.93
N ALA A 29 -50.97 -48.08 -20.00
CA ALA A 29 -49.81 -48.85 -19.53
C ALA A 29 -49.91 -49.22 -18.04
N PRO A 30 -49.20 -50.29 -17.58
CA PRO A 30 -49.15 -50.66 -16.15
C PRO A 30 -48.70 -49.51 -15.27
N GLN A 31 -49.36 -49.38 -14.12
CA GLN A 31 -49.10 -48.25 -13.17
C GLN A 31 -47.64 -48.11 -12.79
N LEU A 32 -46.91 -49.23 -12.62
CA LEU A 32 -45.47 -49.23 -12.30
C LEU A 32 -44.65 -48.48 -13.36
N ILE A 33 -44.95 -48.66 -14.65
CA ILE A 33 -44.25 -47.95 -15.75
C ILE A 33 -44.54 -46.46 -15.71
N VAL A 34 -45.79 -46.08 -15.40
CA VAL A 34 -46.20 -44.68 -15.28
C VAL A 34 -45.50 -44.03 -14.09
N GLU A 35 -45.40 -44.71 -12.96
CA GLU A 35 -44.70 -44.23 -11.79
C GLU A 35 -43.20 -44.07 -12.05
N ASP A 36 -42.53 -45.02 -12.70
CA ASP A 36 -41.09 -44.90 -13.06
C ASP A 36 -40.84 -43.72 -14.00
N LEU A 37 -41.72 -43.49 -15.00
CA LEU A 37 -41.58 -42.34 -15.87
C LEU A 37 -41.87 -41.01 -15.16
N TRP A 38 -42.75 -41.02 -14.17
CA TRP A 38 -43.03 -39.82 -13.36
C TRP A 38 -41.82 -39.50 -12.45
N GLU A 39 -41.23 -40.47 -11.81
CA GLU A 39 -39.99 -40.27 -11.04
C GLU A 39 -38.84 -39.77 -11.93
N LEU A 40 -38.71 -40.33 -13.13
CA LEU A 40 -37.71 -39.85 -14.09
C LEU A 40 -37.96 -38.41 -14.54
N LEU A 41 -39.21 -38.04 -14.78
CA LEU A 41 -39.59 -36.67 -15.08
C LEU A 41 -39.28 -35.74 -13.91
N GLN A 42 -39.60 -36.14 -12.67
CA GLN A 42 -39.30 -35.41 -11.47
C GLN A 42 -37.78 -35.21 -11.31
N TYR A 43 -36.97 -36.25 -11.57
CA TYR A 43 -35.52 -36.15 -11.60
C TYR A 43 -35.02 -35.10 -12.60
N HIS A 44 -35.53 -35.09 -13.84
CA HIS A 44 -35.13 -34.14 -14.87
C HIS A 44 -35.54 -32.71 -14.52
N ILE A 45 -36.70 -32.49 -13.94
CA ILE A 45 -37.15 -31.18 -13.48
C ILE A 45 -36.33 -30.71 -12.31
N THR A 46 -36.07 -31.57 -11.31
CA THR A 46 -35.23 -31.22 -10.15
C THR A 46 -33.83 -30.84 -10.59
N THR A 47 -33.20 -31.62 -11.48
CA THR A 47 -31.85 -31.31 -11.99
C THR A 47 -31.83 -30.15 -12.98
N TYR A 48 -32.95 -29.77 -13.59
CA TYR A 48 -33.10 -28.55 -14.38
C TYR A 48 -33.00 -27.30 -13.50
N PHE A 49 -33.63 -27.31 -12.32
CA PHE A 49 -33.54 -26.23 -11.37
C PHE A 49 -32.22 -26.25 -10.59
N ASP A 50 -31.85 -27.37 -10.01
CA ASP A 50 -30.61 -27.51 -9.21
C ASP A 50 -29.94 -28.89 -9.45
N ASN A 51 -28.83 -28.86 -10.17
CA ASN A 51 -28.02 -30.06 -10.47
C ASN A 51 -27.04 -30.45 -9.35
N GLN A 52 -27.09 -29.79 -8.19
CA GLN A 52 -26.27 -30.06 -7.02
C GLN A 52 -27.10 -30.46 -5.80
N THR A 53 -28.32 -30.92 -6.01
CA THR A 53 -29.20 -31.37 -4.93
C THR A 53 -28.60 -32.61 -4.25
N ALA A 54 -28.53 -32.58 -2.91
CA ALA A 54 -27.98 -33.69 -2.13
C ALA A 54 -28.82 -34.98 -2.30
N GLY A 55 -28.16 -36.12 -2.43
CA GLY A 55 -28.81 -37.41 -2.58
C GLY A 55 -29.31 -37.74 -4.00
N ILE A 56 -29.18 -36.83 -4.97
CA ILE A 56 -29.56 -37.04 -6.37
C ILE A 56 -28.31 -37.03 -7.24
N PRO A 57 -28.08 -38.02 -8.12
CA PRO A 57 -26.94 -38.02 -9.02
C PRO A 57 -27.02 -36.83 -9.99
N PRO A 58 -25.94 -36.04 -10.15
CA PRO A 58 -25.96 -34.88 -11.03
C PRO A 58 -26.06 -35.31 -12.49
N ALA A 59 -26.90 -34.61 -13.26
CA ALA A 59 -26.96 -34.76 -14.71
C ALA A 59 -25.65 -34.29 -15.35
N ARG A 60 -25.13 -35.10 -16.30
CA ARG A 60 -23.83 -34.85 -16.93
C ARG A 60 -23.96 -34.76 -18.46
N HIS A 61 -23.07 -33.97 -19.03
CA HIS A 61 -22.84 -33.94 -20.46
C HIS A 61 -22.16 -35.24 -20.94
N ARG A 62 -22.16 -35.54 -22.24
CA ARG A 62 -21.48 -36.71 -22.84
C ARG A 62 -19.98 -36.77 -22.48
N SER A 63 -19.34 -35.62 -22.23
CA SER A 63 -17.95 -35.51 -21.79
C SER A 63 -17.73 -35.83 -20.30
N GLY A 64 -18.76 -36.21 -19.55
CA GLY A 64 -18.70 -36.44 -18.11
C GLY A 64 -18.77 -35.19 -17.24
N ARG A 65 -18.73 -34.00 -17.80
CA ARG A 65 -18.88 -32.72 -17.10
C ARG A 65 -20.31 -32.57 -16.56
N PRO A 66 -20.52 -32.18 -15.28
CA PRO A 66 -21.85 -31.87 -14.78
C PRO A 66 -22.45 -30.68 -15.51
N LEU A 67 -23.74 -30.73 -15.83
CA LEU A 67 -24.46 -29.67 -16.50
C LEU A 67 -24.65 -28.47 -15.55
N LYS A 68 -24.49 -27.28 -16.09
CA LYS A 68 -24.69 -26.00 -15.37
C LYS A 68 -26.14 -25.52 -15.59
N THR A 69 -26.97 -25.76 -14.57
CA THR A 69 -28.40 -25.46 -14.62
C THR A 69 -28.77 -24.16 -13.93
N ILE A 70 -30.04 -23.85 -13.72
CA ILE A 70 -30.48 -22.51 -13.26
C ILE A 70 -29.81 -22.11 -11.95
N SER A 71 -29.85 -22.96 -10.93
CA SER A 71 -29.28 -22.68 -9.63
C SER A 71 -27.77 -22.43 -9.71
N GLN A 72 -27.03 -23.23 -10.48
CA GLN A 72 -25.59 -23.06 -10.67
C GLN A 72 -25.23 -21.78 -11.47
N ARG A 73 -26.15 -21.28 -12.31
CA ARG A 73 -25.97 -19.99 -13.01
C ARG A 73 -26.12 -18.79 -12.09
N LEU A 74 -26.87 -18.93 -11.01
CA LEU A 74 -27.13 -17.86 -10.03
C LEU A 74 -26.14 -17.89 -8.88
N LYS A 75 -25.87 -19.09 -8.34
CA LYS A 75 -25.03 -19.33 -7.17
C LYS A 75 -23.53 -19.20 -7.47
N GLY A 76 -22.77 -18.90 -6.42
CA GLY A 76 -21.31 -19.02 -6.40
C GLY A 76 -20.56 -17.84 -6.99
N LYS A 77 -19.23 -17.96 -7.03
CA LYS A 77 -18.30 -16.91 -7.49
C LYS A 77 -18.49 -16.53 -8.96
N GLU A 78 -18.82 -17.52 -9.79
CA GLU A 78 -19.02 -17.35 -11.24
C GLU A 78 -20.50 -17.19 -11.63
N GLY A 79 -21.39 -17.15 -10.63
CA GLY A 79 -22.83 -16.97 -10.84
C GLY A 79 -23.21 -15.54 -11.20
N ARG A 80 -24.46 -15.37 -11.62
CA ARG A 80 -24.98 -14.09 -12.12
C ARG A 80 -24.89 -12.97 -11.08
N PHE A 81 -25.17 -13.25 -9.81
CA PHE A 81 -25.14 -12.24 -8.77
C PHE A 81 -23.72 -11.70 -8.53
N ARG A 82 -22.72 -12.56 -8.40
CA ARG A 82 -21.37 -12.16 -8.04
C ARG A 82 -20.52 -11.66 -9.20
N SER A 83 -20.67 -12.23 -10.40
CA SER A 83 -19.79 -11.92 -11.53
C SER A 83 -20.40 -11.00 -12.59
N ASN A 84 -21.73 -10.73 -12.53
CA ASN A 84 -22.39 -9.88 -13.52
C ASN A 84 -23.23 -8.73 -12.94
N LEU A 85 -23.71 -8.85 -11.69
CA LEU A 85 -24.53 -7.83 -11.04
C LEU A 85 -23.75 -7.04 -9.99
N SER A 86 -23.19 -7.70 -8.98
CA SER A 86 -22.38 -7.04 -7.94
C SER A 86 -21.05 -6.52 -8.48
N GLY A 87 -20.45 -7.25 -9.41
CA GLY A 87 -19.23 -6.85 -10.11
C GLY A 87 -19.28 -7.30 -11.55
N LYS A 88 -18.89 -6.45 -12.49
CA LYS A 88 -18.86 -6.73 -13.92
C LYS A 88 -17.61 -6.13 -14.57
N ARG A 89 -17.26 -6.63 -15.75
CA ARG A 89 -16.24 -6.01 -16.58
C ARG A 89 -16.76 -4.72 -17.17
N VAL A 90 -15.91 -3.69 -17.14
CA VAL A 90 -16.28 -2.35 -17.59
C VAL A 90 -15.42 -1.95 -18.78
N ASN A 91 -16.00 -1.10 -19.65
CA ASN A 91 -15.30 -0.47 -20.75
C ASN A 91 -14.54 0.77 -20.29
N PHE A 92 -13.76 1.38 -21.16
CA PHE A 92 -12.93 2.57 -20.90
C PHE A 92 -11.95 2.35 -19.75
N SER A 93 -11.36 1.16 -19.71
CA SER A 93 -10.35 0.79 -18.73
C SER A 93 -9.09 0.27 -19.41
N ALA A 94 -7.95 0.50 -18.78
CA ALA A 94 -6.66 -0.03 -19.19
C ALA A 94 -5.97 -0.69 -18.00
N ARG A 95 -5.04 -1.60 -18.28
CA ARG A 95 -4.20 -2.27 -17.28
C ARG A 95 -2.80 -2.44 -17.83
N THR A 96 -1.81 -2.01 -17.06
CA THR A 96 -0.40 -2.24 -17.37
C THR A 96 0.44 -2.24 -16.10
N VAL A 97 1.70 -2.60 -16.26
CA VAL A 97 2.70 -2.57 -15.18
C VAL A 97 2.95 -1.13 -14.74
N ILE A 98 3.28 -0.94 -13.47
CA ILE A 98 3.59 0.36 -12.88
C ILE A 98 5.10 0.59 -12.78
N SER A 99 5.50 1.86 -12.88
CA SER A 99 6.90 2.31 -12.71
C SER A 99 6.94 3.58 -11.85
N PRO A 100 8.00 3.82 -11.08
CA PRO A 100 8.14 5.03 -10.30
C PRO A 100 8.53 6.23 -11.17
N ASP A 101 7.98 7.40 -10.84
CA ASP A 101 8.45 8.69 -11.38
C ASP A 101 8.36 9.79 -10.32
N PRO A 102 9.46 10.19 -9.70
CA PRO A 102 9.47 11.21 -8.64
C PRO A 102 9.26 12.64 -9.16
N ASN A 103 9.26 12.86 -10.47
CA ASN A 103 9.05 14.18 -11.07
C ASN A 103 7.57 14.53 -11.24
N LEU A 104 6.69 13.51 -11.25
CA LEU A 104 5.25 13.71 -11.25
C LEU A 104 4.75 14.21 -9.89
N SER A 105 3.70 15.03 -9.90
CA SER A 105 2.98 15.36 -8.66
C SER A 105 2.27 14.12 -8.12
N ILE A 106 1.97 14.10 -6.83
CA ILE A 106 1.18 13.01 -6.23
C ILE A 106 -0.23 12.90 -6.86
N ASN A 107 -0.76 13.99 -7.40
CA ASN A 107 -2.04 14.00 -8.11
C ASN A 107 -1.97 13.51 -9.55
N GLU A 108 -0.80 13.40 -10.13
CA GLU A 108 -0.62 13.03 -11.53
C GLU A 108 -0.39 11.52 -11.70
N VAL A 109 -0.80 11.00 -12.84
CA VAL A 109 -0.46 9.66 -13.32
C VAL A 109 0.05 9.74 -14.75
N GLY A 110 1.23 9.18 -14.99
CA GLY A 110 1.78 9.05 -16.34
C GLY A 110 1.08 7.92 -17.09
N VAL A 111 0.48 8.24 -18.23
CA VAL A 111 -0.24 7.28 -19.07
C VAL A 111 0.53 7.07 -20.37
N PRO A 112 0.79 5.81 -20.79
CA PRO A 112 1.40 5.53 -22.08
C PRO A 112 0.58 6.09 -23.25
N ILE A 113 1.25 6.58 -24.28
CA ILE A 113 0.61 7.12 -25.50
C ILE A 113 -0.35 6.11 -26.11
N GLU A 114 0.04 4.84 -26.20
CA GLU A 114 -0.80 3.76 -26.75
C GLU A 114 -2.13 3.62 -26.00
N CYS A 115 -2.08 3.70 -24.65
CA CYS A 115 -3.30 3.68 -23.84
C CYS A 115 -4.14 4.96 -24.03
N ALA A 116 -3.49 6.11 -24.13
CA ALA A 116 -4.18 7.38 -24.32
C ALA A 116 -4.88 7.50 -25.67
N GLN A 117 -4.38 6.84 -26.72
CA GLN A 117 -4.99 6.78 -28.03
C GLN A 117 -6.26 5.91 -28.06
N GLU A 118 -6.28 4.81 -27.33
CA GLU A 118 -7.42 3.89 -27.32
C GLU A 118 -8.56 4.37 -26.40
N LEU A 119 -8.20 4.96 -25.27
CA LEU A 119 -9.16 5.43 -24.27
C LEU A 119 -9.70 6.82 -24.64
N THR A 120 -11.00 6.99 -24.55
CA THR A 120 -11.68 8.21 -24.98
C THR A 120 -12.52 8.85 -23.88
N VAL A 121 -12.59 10.17 -23.94
CA VAL A 121 -13.46 11.01 -23.11
C VAL A 121 -14.55 11.58 -24.01
N PRO A 122 -15.85 11.43 -23.68
CA PRO A 122 -16.92 12.01 -24.46
C PRO A 122 -17.01 13.53 -24.21
N VAL A 123 -16.96 14.30 -25.27
CA VAL A 123 -17.16 15.76 -25.26
C VAL A 123 -18.42 16.08 -26.01
N ARG A 124 -19.43 16.62 -25.33
CA ARG A 124 -20.68 17.04 -25.97
C ARG A 124 -20.47 18.38 -26.69
N VAL A 125 -20.84 18.42 -27.95
CA VAL A 125 -20.75 19.63 -28.78
C VAL A 125 -21.82 20.63 -28.37
N THR A 126 -21.40 21.81 -27.97
CA THR A 126 -22.24 22.96 -27.64
C THR A 126 -21.84 24.14 -28.52
N PRO A 127 -22.68 25.19 -28.65
CA PRO A 127 -22.29 26.36 -29.42
C PRO A 127 -20.97 27.03 -28.94
N ALA A 128 -20.65 26.93 -27.64
CA ALA A 128 -19.46 27.51 -27.05
C ALA A 128 -18.17 26.73 -27.40
N ASN A 129 -18.24 25.42 -27.55
CA ASN A 129 -17.06 24.58 -27.83
C ASN A 129 -17.04 24.01 -29.27
N TYR A 130 -17.95 24.48 -30.13
CA TYR A 130 -18.08 23.98 -31.50
C TYR A 130 -16.78 24.04 -32.29
N GLN A 131 -16.13 25.21 -32.28
CA GLN A 131 -14.89 25.41 -33.00
C GLN A 131 -13.77 24.49 -32.48
N TYR A 132 -13.66 24.36 -31.17
CA TYR A 132 -12.70 23.44 -30.53
C TYR A 132 -12.93 21.99 -30.97
N CYS A 133 -14.19 21.55 -30.98
CA CYS A 133 -14.53 20.18 -31.41
C CYS A 133 -14.27 19.96 -32.91
N MET A 134 -14.51 20.98 -33.74
CA MET A 134 -14.20 20.96 -35.17
C MET A 134 -12.69 20.84 -35.41
N ASP A 135 -11.90 21.64 -34.71
CA ASP A 135 -10.43 21.62 -34.80
C ASP A 135 -9.86 20.27 -34.34
N LEU A 136 -10.45 19.65 -33.30
CA LEU A 136 -10.08 18.31 -32.86
C LEU A 136 -10.33 17.25 -33.94
N ILE A 137 -11.49 17.27 -34.60
CA ILE A 137 -11.86 16.31 -35.64
C ILE A 137 -10.94 16.46 -36.87
N LEU A 138 -10.63 17.70 -37.25
CA LEU A 138 -9.71 18.00 -38.38
C LEU A 138 -8.29 17.50 -38.15
N ARG A 139 -7.89 17.32 -36.90
CA ARG A 139 -6.58 16.73 -36.56
C ARG A 139 -6.48 15.24 -36.87
N GLY A 140 -7.63 14.55 -36.95
CA GLY A 140 -7.70 13.12 -37.23
C GLY A 140 -7.50 12.24 -36.00
N PRO A 141 -7.34 10.91 -36.19
CA PRO A 141 -7.21 9.94 -35.11
C PRO A 141 -5.80 9.83 -34.53
N GLU A 142 -4.77 10.31 -35.25
CA GLU A 142 -3.40 10.24 -34.76
C GLU A 142 -3.05 11.44 -33.87
N PRO A 143 -2.55 11.20 -32.64
CA PRO A 143 -2.10 12.29 -31.78
C PRO A 143 -0.87 12.95 -32.37
N LYS A 144 -0.71 14.24 -32.12
CA LYS A 144 0.45 15.01 -32.55
C LYS A 144 1.24 15.53 -31.35
N PHE A 145 2.55 15.64 -31.53
CA PHE A 145 3.41 16.32 -30.58
C PHE A 145 3.80 17.67 -31.17
N THR A 146 3.21 18.73 -30.63
CA THR A 146 3.50 20.09 -31.05
C THR A 146 4.28 20.79 -29.94
N GLU A 147 5.48 21.26 -30.24
CA GLU A 147 6.36 21.95 -29.26
C GLU A 147 6.61 21.14 -27.97
N GLY A 148 6.68 19.79 -28.11
CA GLY A 148 6.88 18.89 -26.96
C GLY A 148 5.64 18.64 -26.10
N LYS A 149 4.49 19.18 -26.49
CA LYS A 149 3.20 18.95 -25.85
C LYS A 149 2.39 17.91 -26.63
N TYR A 150 1.79 16.98 -25.90
CA TYR A 150 0.86 16.01 -26.46
C TYR A 150 -0.46 16.72 -26.84
N VAL A 151 -0.96 16.41 -28.03
CA VAL A 151 -2.25 16.91 -28.54
C VAL A 151 -3.08 15.71 -28.97
N PRO A 152 -4.25 15.50 -28.32
CA PRO A 152 -5.08 14.31 -28.57
C PRO A 152 -5.75 14.37 -29.96
N GLY A 153 -6.01 13.17 -30.50
CA GLY A 153 -6.88 12.98 -31.66
C GLY A 153 -8.32 12.64 -31.27
N VAL A 154 -9.14 12.28 -32.27
CA VAL A 154 -10.54 11.87 -32.11
C VAL A 154 -10.75 10.51 -32.77
N ASN A 155 -11.30 9.55 -32.01
CA ASN A 155 -11.56 8.21 -32.54
C ASN A 155 -12.94 8.10 -33.20
N TYR A 156 -13.99 8.65 -32.59
CA TYR A 156 -15.36 8.57 -33.06
C TYR A 156 -16.14 9.86 -32.84
N VAL A 157 -17.14 10.06 -33.66
CA VAL A 157 -18.16 11.10 -33.47
C VAL A 157 -19.53 10.41 -33.49
N ILE A 158 -20.30 10.62 -32.42
CA ILE A 158 -21.68 10.16 -32.30
C ILE A 158 -22.58 11.33 -32.66
N ARG A 159 -23.38 11.18 -33.71
CA ARG A 159 -24.33 12.20 -34.14
C ARG A 159 -25.58 12.24 -33.25
N PRO A 160 -26.42 13.28 -33.33
CA PRO A 160 -27.68 13.35 -32.58
C PRO A 160 -28.65 12.19 -32.92
N ASP A 161 -28.52 11.58 -34.11
CA ASP A 161 -29.26 10.40 -34.55
C ASP A 161 -28.71 9.08 -33.99
N ALA A 162 -27.79 9.14 -33.03
CA ALA A 162 -27.09 8.01 -32.38
C ALA A 162 -26.16 7.20 -33.33
N ARG A 163 -25.94 7.64 -34.55
CA ARG A 163 -24.95 7.00 -35.43
C ARG A 163 -23.54 7.30 -35.01
N ARG A 164 -22.75 6.25 -34.78
CA ARG A 164 -21.34 6.34 -34.44
C ARG A 164 -20.47 6.28 -35.69
N VAL A 165 -19.74 7.33 -35.99
CA VAL A 165 -18.89 7.47 -37.18
C VAL A 165 -17.44 7.41 -36.72
N LYS A 166 -16.67 6.47 -37.28
CA LYS A 166 -15.22 6.40 -37.02
C LYS A 166 -14.51 7.50 -37.81
N VAL A 167 -13.67 8.27 -37.12
CA VAL A 167 -12.81 9.30 -37.72
C VAL A 167 -11.56 8.63 -38.29
N THR A 168 -11.20 8.96 -39.51
CA THR A 168 -9.99 8.53 -40.22
C THR A 168 -9.39 9.75 -40.91
N ASP A 169 -8.13 9.72 -41.25
CA ASP A 169 -7.47 10.85 -41.95
C ASP A 169 -8.16 11.21 -43.27
N LYS A 170 -8.82 10.22 -43.93
CA LYS A 170 -9.53 10.41 -45.19
C LYS A 170 -10.89 11.09 -45.05
N ASN A 171 -11.57 10.91 -43.90
CA ASN A 171 -12.94 11.41 -43.73
C ASN A 171 -13.05 12.54 -42.71
N ALA A 172 -11.95 12.93 -42.07
CA ALA A 172 -11.93 13.95 -41.02
C ALA A 172 -12.59 15.28 -41.49
N ASP A 173 -12.27 15.75 -42.69
CA ASP A 173 -12.84 16.98 -43.27
C ASP A 173 -14.34 16.87 -43.51
N GLU A 174 -14.82 15.71 -43.96
CA GLU A 174 -16.24 15.49 -44.20
C GLU A 174 -17.02 15.41 -42.88
N VAL A 175 -16.46 14.70 -41.90
CA VAL A 175 -17.07 14.57 -40.56
C VAL A 175 -17.11 15.93 -39.85
N ALA A 176 -16.07 16.74 -39.97
CA ALA A 176 -16.02 18.09 -39.39
C ALA A 176 -17.06 19.02 -40.00
N LYS A 177 -17.22 19.00 -41.34
CA LYS A 177 -18.25 19.82 -42.04
C LYS A 177 -19.69 19.41 -41.68
N ARG A 178 -19.90 18.16 -41.29
CA ARG A 178 -21.22 17.62 -40.89
C ARG A 178 -21.42 17.57 -39.37
N LEU A 179 -20.58 18.27 -38.61
CA LEU A 179 -20.71 18.35 -37.17
C LEU A 179 -21.92 19.19 -36.78
N GLU A 180 -22.77 18.67 -35.91
CA GLU A 180 -23.99 19.34 -35.44
C GLU A 180 -23.91 19.54 -33.93
N VAL A 181 -24.52 20.62 -33.42
CA VAL A 181 -24.67 20.85 -32.00
C VAL A 181 -25.49 19.71 -31.37
N GLY A 182 -25.01 19.16 -30.25
CA GLY A 182 -25.62 17.97 -29.64
C GLY A 182 -24.92 16.66 -29.99
N SER A 183 -24.02 16.65 -30.98
CA SER A 183 -23.14 15.50 -31.23
C SER A 183 -22.22 15.26 -30.05
N ILE A 184 -21.69 14.04 -29.93
CA ILE A 184 -20.66 13.68 -28.91
C ILE A 184 -19.39 13.31 -29.66
N VAL A 185 -18.29 14.00 -29.34
CA VAL A 185 -16.96 13.72 -29.88
C VAL A 185 -16.22 12.87 -28.85
N GLU A 186 -15.83 11.66 -29.24
CA GLU A 186 -14.98 10.78 -28.42
C GLU A 186 -13.52 11.18 -28.64
N ARG A 187 -13.04 12.11 -27.80
CA ARG A 187 -11.67 12.61 -27.77
C ARG A 187 -10.77 11.63 -27.05
N GLN A 188 -9.58 11.37 -27.57
CA GLN A 188 -8.54 10.64 -26.86
C GLN A 188 -8.16 11.35 -25.55
N LEU A 189 -7.55 10.63 -24.61
CA LEU A 189 -7.09 11.23 -23.35
C LEU A 189 -6.12 12.39 -23.62
N ASP A 190 -6.23 13.43 -22.80
CA ASP A 190 -5.38 14.62 -22.84
C ASP A 190 -4.74 14.87 -21.48
N ASP A 191 -3.68 15.66 -21.46
CA ASP A 191 -3.07 16.11 -20.21
C ASP A 191 -4.08 16.91 -19.38
N GLY A 192 -4.21 16.53 -18.11
CA GLY A 192 -5.15 17.16 -17.18
C GLY A 192 -6.52 16.48 -17.06
N ASP A 193 -6.82 15.49 -17.89
CA ASP A 193 -8.04 14.68 -17.72
C ASP A 193 -8.03 13.94 -16.37
N ILE A 194 -9.20 13.78 -15.78
CA ILE A 194 -9.34 13.08 -14.50
C ILE A 194 -9.70 11.63 -14.77
N VAL A 195 -8.92 10.73 -14.18
CA VAL A 195 -9.08 9.28 -14.29
C VAL A 195 -9.06 8.64 -12.91
N LEU A 196 -9.71 7.51 -12.77
CA LEU A 196 -9.61 6.68 -11.57
C LEU A 196 -8.46 5.70 -11.74
N PHE A 197 -7.60 5.64 -10.75
CA PHE A 197 -6.45 4.74 -10.70
C PHE A 197 -6.60 3.78 -9.53
N ASN A 198 -6.46 2.48 -9.77
CA ASN A 198 -6.79 1.44 -8.81
C ASN A 198 -5.77 0.30 -8.83
N ARG A 199 -5.44 -0.22 -7.64
CA ARG A 199 -4.75 -1.50 -7.46
C ARG A 199 -5.64 -2.50 -6.73
N GLN A 200 -5.74 -3.70 -7.25
CA GLN A 200 -6.39 -4.82 -6.59
C GLN A 200 -5.38 -5.58 -5.70
N PRO A 201 -5.81 -6.07 -4.52
CA PRO A 201 -7.17 -6.01 -3.96
C PRO A 201 -7.50 -4.63 -3.40
N THR A 202 -8.72 -4.14 -3.66
CA THR A 202 -9.22 -2.85 -3.17
C THR A 202 -9.75 -3.01 -1.74
N LEU A 203 -8.86 -2.88 -0.74
CA LEU A 203 -9.18 -3.15 0.67
C LEU A 203 -9.81 -1.95 1.40
N HIS A 204 -9.55 -0.74 0.91
CA HIS A 204 -10.08 0.50 1.48
C HIS A 204 -10.28 1.53 0.36
N ARG A 205 -10.97 2.64 0.68
CA ARG A 205 -11.30 3.66 -0.32
C ARG A 205 -10.09 4.29 -1.02
N MET A 206 -8.93 4.37 -0.34
CA MET A 206 -7.70 4.92 -0.89
C MET A 206 -6.98 3.97 -1.86
N SER A 207 -7.41 2.74 -2.01
CA SER A 207 -6.92 1.85 -3.06
C SER A 207 -7.47 2.20 -4.46
N MET A 208 -8.40 3.13 -4.54
CA MET A 208 -8.91 3.72 -5.76
C MET A 208 -9.00 5.24 -5.57
N MET A 209 -8.16 6.00 -6.28
CA MET A 209 -8.12 7.45 -6.18
C MET A 209 -8.15 8.09 -7.57
N ALA A 210 -8.55 9.35 -7.63
CA ALA A 210 -8.55 10.13 -8.85
C ALA A 210 -7.20 10.83 -9.06
N HIS A 211 -6.63 10.65 -10.24
CA HIS A 211 -5.43 11.31 -10.70
C HIS A 211 -5.70 12.14 -11.94
N THR A 212 -4.87 13.14 -12.16
CA THR A 212 -4.82 13.87 -13.43
C THR A 212 -3.86 13.17 -14.38
N VAL A 213 -4.27 13.01 -15.62
CA VAL A 213 -3.47 12.34 -16.66
C VAL A 213 -2.32 13.24 -17.09
N ARG A 214 -1.16 12.62 -17.29
CA ARG A 214 -0.05 13.16 -18.05
C ARG A 214 0.40 12.11 -19.07
N VAL A 215 0.20 12.39 -20.34
CA VAL A 215 0.56 11.45 -21.40
C VAL A 215 2.07 11.44 -21.60
N MET A 216 2.66 10.26 -21.54
CA MET A 216 4.11 10.10 -21.56
C MET A 216 4.52 8.95 -22.50
N PRO A 217 5.71 9.03 -23.10
CA PRO A 217 6.27 7.89 -23.84
C PRO A 217 6.59 6.73 -22.89
N GLY A 218 6.53 5.51 -23.43
CA GLY A 218 6.77 4.27 -22.67
C GLY A 218 5.56 3.36 -22.67
N LYS A 219 5.59 2.29 -21.87
CA LYS A 219 4.55 1.25 -21.83
C LYS A 219 3.95 1.04 -20.43
N THR A 220 4.44 1.76 -19.43
CA THR A 220 4.04 1.59 -18.04
C THR A 220 3.27 2.79 -17.52
N PHE A 221 2.33 2.59 -16.60
CA PHE A 221 1.79 3.68 -15.80
C PHE A 221 2.85 4.17 -14.84
N ARG A 222 2.93 5.49 -14.66
CA ARG A 222 3.90 6.12 -13.78
C ARG A 222 3.20 6.97 -12.73
N PHE A 223 3.70 6.92 -11.49
CA PHE A 223 3.21 7.78 -10.43
C PHE A 223 4.27 8.00 -9.36
N ASN A 224 4.06 9.01 -8.52
CA ASN A 224 5.01 9.37 -7.48
C ASN A 224 4.96 8.36 -6.32
N LEU A 225 6.11 8.02 -5.76
CA LEU A 225 6.30 7.03 -4.71
C LEU A 225 5.48 7.27 -3.42
N PRO A 226 5.22 8.50 -2.94
CA PRO A 226 4.33 8.75 -1.82
C PRO A 226 2.94 8.13 -1.92
N CYS A 227 2.49 7.81 -3.13
CA CYS A 227 1.21 7.14 -3.38
C CYS A 227 1.28 5.60 -3.26
N CYS A 228 2.46 4.99 -3.07
CA CYS A 228 2.58 3.54 -2.90
C CYS A 228 1.88 2.99 -1.66
N PRO A 229 1.99 3.59 -0.45
CA PRO A 229 1.34 3.07 0.74
C PRO A 229 -0.19 2.92 0.64
N PRO A 230 -0.97 3.91 0.15
CA PRO A 230 -2.42 3.73 0.02
C PRO A 230 -2.82 2.66 -0.99
N TYR A 231 -2.05 2.47 -2.07
CA TYR A 231 -2.27 1.39 -3.02
C TYR A 231 -1.69 0.05 -2.57
N ASN A 232 -0.86 0.04 -1.52
CA ASN A 232 -0.02 -1.09 -1.14
C ASN A 232 0.72 -1.67 -2.37
N ALA A 233 1.28 -0.77 -3.18
CA ALA A 233 1.95 -1.08 -4.44
C ALA A 233 3.47 -1.07 -4.27
N ASP A 234 4.13 -1.96 -4.99
CA ASP A 234 5.57 -1.96 -5.21
C ASP A 234 5.87 -2.11 -6.71
N PHE A 235 7.11 -1.87 -7.09
CA PHE A 235 7.51 -1.86 -8.51
C PHE A 235 8.28 -3.12 -8.90
N ASP A 236 7.86 -4.26 -8.38
CA ASP A 236 8.43 -5.58 -8.65
C ASP A 236 7.74 -6.34 -9.80
N GLY A 237 6.82 -5.68 -10.49
CA GLY A 237 5.99 -6.25 -11.57
C GLY A 237 4.50 -6.08 -11.32
N ASP A 238 4.12 -5.34 -10.30
CA ASP A 238 2.72 -5.00 -10.03
C ASP A 238 2.07 -4.31 -11.23
N GLU A 239 0.81 -4.66 -11.47
CA GLU A 239 -0.06 -4.03 -12.45
C GLU A 239 -1.19 -3.27 -11.76
N MET A 240 -1.57 -2.13 -12.34
CA MET A 240 -2.69 -1.34 -11.87
C MET A 240 -3.68 -1.05 -12.99
N ASN A 241 -4.90 -0.70 -12.59
CA ASN A 241 -6.00 -0.42 -13.50
C ASN A 241 -6.28 1.07 -13.56
N LEU A 242 -6.57 1.56 -14.76
CA LEU A 242 -6.96 2.95 -15.02
C LEU A 242 -8.36 2.94 -15.63
N HIS A 243 -9.26 3.78 -15.10
CA HIS A 243 -10.61 3.94 -15.58
C HIS A 243 -10.84 5.38 -16.04
N VAL A 244 -11.33 5.55 -17.26
CA VAL A 244 -11.67 6.86 -17.81
C VAL A 244 -13.12 7.18 -17.49
N ILE A 245 -13.35 8.30 -16.84
CA ILE A 245 -14.67 8.73 -16.39
C ILE A 245 -15.46 9.26 -17.57
N GLN A 246 -16.67 8.75 -17.78
CA GLN A 246 -17.52 9.07 -18.92
C GLN A 246 -18.60 10.11 -18.63
N GLY A 247 -19.01 10.29 -17.37
CA GLY A 247 -20.05 11.23 -16.95
C GLY A 247 -19.49 12.48 -16.28
N GLU A 248 -20.12 13.63 -16.48
CA GLU A 248 -19.70 14.89 -15.84
C GLU A 248 -19.95 14.89 -14.33
N GLU A 249 -21.04 14.28 -13.86
CA GLU A 249 -21.35 14.11 -12.44
C GLU A 249 -20.28 13.25 -11.75
N ALA A 250 -19.93 12.12 -12.36
CA ALA A 250 -18.87 11.25 -11.86
C ALA A 250 -17.49 11.95 -11.87
N ARG A 251 -17.23 12.80 -12.87
CA ARG A 251 -16.00 13.62 -12.95
C ARG A 251 -15.92 14.62 -11.80
N ALA A 252 -17.02 15.30 -11.51
CA ALA A 252 -17.09 16.24 -10.39
C ALA A 252 -16.89 15.53 -9.04
N GLU A 253 -17.50 14.36 -8.84
CA GLU A 253 -17.31 13.55 -7.65
C GLU A 253 -15.84 13.09 -7.51
N ALA A 254 -15.24 12.61 -8.59
CA ALA A 254 -13.85 12.20 -8.61
C ALA A 254 -12.90 13.36 -8.27
N GLU A 255 -13.17 14.56 -8.81
CA GLU A 255 -12.34 15.73 -8.57
C GLU A 255 -12.42 16.25 -7.13
N ILE A 256 -13.61 16.26 -6.54
CA ILE A 256 -13.83 16.86 -5.22
C ILE A 256 -13.54 15.88 -4.08
N LEU A 257 -13.90 14.59 -4.23
CA LEU A 257 -13.84 13.61 -3.15
C LEU A 257 -12.70 12.59 -3.31
N MET A 258 -12.37 12.20 -4.54
CA MET A 258 -11.45 11.07 -4.78
C MET A 258 -10.03 11.50 -5.14
N LYS A 259 -9.77 12.77 -5.37
CA LYS A 259 -8.41 13.26 -5.66
C LYS A 259 -7.43 12.82 -4.58
N VAL A 260 -6.21 12.50 -4.98
CA VAL A 260 -5.16 12.01 -4.07
C VAL A 260 -4.94 12.95 -2.89
N GLN A 261 -4.89 14.25 -3.14
CA GLN A 261 -4.72 15.26 -2.09
C GLN A 261 -5.82 15.23 -1.03
N GLU A 262 -7.06 14.88 -1.38
CA GLU A 262 -8.19 14.78 -0.43
C GLU A 262 -8.12 13.51 0.45
N ASN A 263 -7.31 12.54 0.02
CA ASN A 263 -7.10 11.27 0.71
C ASN A 263 -5.74 11.17 1.41
N ILE A 264 -5.06 12.29 1.67
CA ILE A 264 -3.79 12.31 2.41
C ILE A 264 -3.96 11.74 3.82
N ARG A 265 -5.09 12.04 4.50
CA ARG A 265 -5.40 11.54 5.84
C ARG A 265 -6.27 10.29 5.79
N SER A 266 -5.89 9.29 6.57
CA SER A 266 -6.62 8.03 6.67
C SER A 266 -7.87 8.16 7.53
N PRO A 267 -9.02 7.61 7.11
CA PRO A 267 -10.22 7.53 7.96
C PRO A 267 -10.09 6.51 9.10
N ARG A 268 -9.02 5.72 9.14
CA ARG A 268 -8.77 4.75 10.21
C ARG A 268 -8.31 5.41 11.51
N PHE A 269 -7.43 6.40 11.41
CA PHE A 269 -6.78 7.02 12.59
C PHE A 269 -6.49 8.53 12.43
N GLY A 270 -6.94 9.14 11.34
CA GLY A 270 -6.79 10.58 11.09
C GLY A 270 -5.38 11.07 10.77
N GLY A 271 -4.38 10.20 10.76
CA GLY A 271 -3.01 10.54 10.35
C GLY A 271 -2.78 10.36 8.85
N PRO A 272 -1.63 10.83 8.31
CA PRO A 272 -1.33 10.76 6.89
C PRO A 272 -1.10 9.32 6.45
N ILE A 273 -1.74 8.91 5.35
CA ILE A 273 -1.47 7.63 4.68
C ILE A 273 -0.58 7.82 3.45
N ILE A 274 -0.60 9.00 2.86
CA ILE A 274 0.27 9.42 1.77
C ILE A 274 1.42 10.20 2.39
N GLY A 275 2.65 9.79 2.12
CA GLY A 275 3.83 10.42 2.71
C GLY A 275 5.11 9.97 2.04
N ALA A 276 6.21 10.65 2.35
CA ALA A 276 7.53 10.32 1.83
C ALA A 276 7.97 8.91 2.22
N ILE A 277 8.68 8.23 1.33
CA ILE A 277 9.25 6.89 1.55
C ILE A 277 10.68 6.81 1.00
N HIS A 278 11.44 5.83 1.47
CA HIS A 278 12.77 5.46 0.97
C HIS A 278 13.72 6.66 0.83
N ASP A 279 14.23 6.91 -0.37
CA ASP A 279 15.21 7.96 -0.67
C ASP A 279 14.72 9.37 -0.35
N HIS A 280 13.41 9.60 -0.39
CA HIS A 280 12.83 10.87 0.04
C HIS A 280 13.13 11.16 1.51
N ILE A 281 13.10 10.12 2.36
CA ILE A 281 13.41 10.25 3.80
C ILE A 281 14.92 10.39 3.99
N SER A 282 15.72 9.49 3.39
CA SER A 282 17.18 9.52 3.50
C SER A 282 17.76 10.85 3.04
N GLY A 283 17.27 11.36 1.89
CA GLY A 283 17.74 12.64 1.33
C GLY A 283 17.43 13.83 2.20
N ASN A 284 16.21 13.94 2.72
CA ASN A 284 15.86 15.04 3.61
C ASN A 284 16.52 14.93 4.99
N PHE A 285 16.73 13.71 5.49
CA PHE A 285 17.47 13.50 6.72
C PHE A 285 18.92 13.95 6.58
N LEU A 286 19.61 13.50 5.55
CA LEU A 286 21.00 13.88 5.28
C LEU A 286 21.16 15.37 4.96
N LEU A 287 20.15 16.01 4.37
CA LEU A 287 20.12 17.46 4.12
C LEU A 287 20.04 18.27 5.41
N THR A 288 19.37 17.75 6.44
CA THR A 288 19.04 18.53 7.64
C THR A 288 19.81 18.11 8.90
N TRP A 289 20.23 16.83 8.98
CA TRP A 289 20.96 16.29 10.11
C TRP A 289 22.36 16.88 10.16
N HIS A 290 22.78 17.36 11.34
CA HIS A 290 24.02 18.12 11.56
C HIS A 290 24.22 19.34 10.66
N ASN A 291 23.18 19.80 10.00
CA ASN A 291 23.15 21.04 9.23
C ASN A 291 24.32 21.21 8.23
N PRO A 292 24.45 20.33 7.22
CA PRO A 292 25.57 20.36 6.29
C PRO A 292 25.64 21.69 5.51
N LYS A 293 26.87 22.11 5.19
CA LYS A 293 27.15 23.26 4.34
C LYS A 293 27.07 22.83 2.88
N LEU A 294 26.25 23.51 2.08
CA LEU A 294 26.11 23.30 0.64
C LEU A 294 26.73 24.46 -0.12
N SER A 295 27.39 24.17 -1.26
CA SER A 295 27.81 25.23 -2.17
C SER A 295 26.59 25.97 -2.73
N LEU A 296 26.75 27.23 -3.17
CA LEU A 296 25.68 27.97 -3.83
C LEU A 296 25.18 27.26 -5.10
N GLU A 297 26.09 26.61 -5.82
CA GLU A 297 25.78 25.85 -7.04
C GLU A 297 24.88 24.67 -6.72
N ASP A 298 25.24 23.84 -5.72
CA ASP A 298 24.44 22.70 -5.28
C ASP A 298 23.05 23.13 -4.77
N ALA A 299 23.02 24.16 -3.92
CA ALA A 299 21.77 24.68 -3.39
C ALA A 299 20.85 25.20 -4.51
N THR A 300 21.40 25.93 -5.49
CA THR A 300 20.65 26.43 -6.65
C THR A 300 20.17 25.27 -7.52
N GLN A 301 20.99 24.25 -7.75
CA GLN A 301 20.62 23.08 -8.54
C GLN A 301 19.47 22.30 -7.88
N VAL A 302 19.50 22.11 -6.56
CA VAL A 302 18.41 21.46 -5.81
C VAL A 302 17.13 22.29 -5.91
N LEU A 303 17.19 23.60 -5.69
CA LEU A 303 16.04 24.49 -5.77
C LEU A 303 15.46 24.60 -7.19
N SER A 304 16.28 24.53 -8.21
CA SER A 304 15.82 24.56 -9.62
C SER A 304 14.90 23.40 -9.96
N ARG A 305 15.11 22.22 -9.34
CA ARG A 305 14.26 21.02 -9.57
C ARG A 305 12.81 21.21 -9.12
N ILE A 306 12.58 22.10 -8.15
CA ILE A 306 11.22 22.42 -7.68
C ILE A 306 10.65 23.66 -8.36
N GLY A 307 11.37 24.30 -9.29
CA GLY A 307 10.97 25.56 -9.92
C GLY A 307 10.76 26.65 -8.88
N PHE A 308 11.64 26.75 -7.89
CA PHE A 308 11.51 27.63 -6.74
C PHE A 308 11.37 29.12 -7.17
N LYS A 309 10.32 29.77 -6.70
CA LYS A 309 10.03 31.19 -6.97
C LYS A 309 9.95 32.04 -5.69
N GLY A 310 10.30 31.45 -4.54
CA GLY A 310 10.23 32.12 -3.24
C GLY A 310 11.45 32.95 -2.90
N GLN A 311 11.53 33.33 -1.63
CA GLN A 311 12.69 34.03 -1.08
C GLN A 311 13.88 33.07 -0.98
N ALA A 312 15.04 33.48 -1.50
CA ALA A 312 16.26 32.67 -1.43
C ALA A 312 16.63 32.33 0.03
N PRO A 313 17.19 31.14 0.27
CA PRO A 313 17.69 30.78 1.60
C PRO A 313 18.80 31.72 2.05
N ALA A 314 19.03 31.81 3.36
CA ALA A 314 20.08 32.63 3.92
C ALA A 314 21.45 32.20 3.39
N ILE A 315 22.22 33.14 2.85
CA ILE A 315 23.58 32.90 2.37
C ILE A 315 24.53 33.29 3.49
N HIS A 316 25.42 32.36 3.84
CA HIS A 316 26.46 32.54 4.84
C HIS A 316 27.82 32.68 4.17
N GLU A 317 28.72 33.44 4.78
CA GLU A 317 30.08 33.67 4.30
C GLU A 317 31.09 33.20 5.36
N GLU A 318 32.06 32.43 4.95
CA GLU A 318 33.14 31.97 5.80
C GLU A 318 34.49 32.19 5.08
N LYS A 319 35.49 32.69 5.81
CA LYS A 319 36.84 32.83 5.25
C LYS A 319 37.60 31.52 5.43
N ASP A 320 38.03 30.96 4.30
CA ASP A 320 38.86 29.76 4.29
C ASP A 320 40.26 30.07 4.87
N ALA A 321 41.00 29.02 5.23
CA ALA A 321 42.39 29.11 5.74
C ALA A 321 43.34 29.89 4.77
N ARG A 322 42.95 30.05 3.51
CA ARG A 322 43.64 30.83 2.48
C ARG A 322 43.20 32.30 2.37
N GLY A 323 42.23 32.72 3.23
CA GLY A 323 41.66 34.08 3.18
C GLY A 323 40.59 34.30 2.10
N GLU A 324 40.23 33.29 1.32
CA GLU A 324 39.18 33.38 0.34
C GLU A 324 37.79 33.30 1.02
N THR A 325 36.86 34.18 0.62
CA THR A 325 35.50 34.15 1.13
C THR A 325 34.70 33.11 0.38
N ARG A 326 34.34 32.02 1.06
CA ARG A 326 33.41 31.01 0.51
C ARG A 326 31.99 31.30 0.95
N ARG A 327 31.09 31.29 0.01
CA ARG A 327 29.65 31.45 0.21
C ARG A 327 28.99 30.08 0.23
N PHE A 328 28.14 29.84 1.21
CA PHE A 328 27.43 28.58 1.35
C PHE A 328 26.02 28.79 1.93
N VAL A 329 25.19 27.75 1.82
CA VAL A 329 23.85 27.70 2.39
C VAL A 329 23.80 26.49 3.32
N TYR A 330 23.21 26.65 4.48
CA TYR A 330 22.95 25.51 5.35
C TYR A 330 21.78 24.68 4.87
N GLY A 331 21.85 23.33 5.02
CA GLY A 331 20.79 22.44 4.60
C GLY A 331 19.45 22.71 5.28
N ARG A 332 19.45 23.14 6.55
CA ARG A 332 18.23 23.55 7.27
C ARG A 332 17.60 24.82 6.72
N ASP A 333 18.41 25.78 6.30
CA ASP A 333 17.91 27.02 5.69
C ASP A 333 17.25 26.69 4.34
N LEU A 334 17.84 25.79 3.56
CA LEU A 334 17.26 25.33 2.31
C LEU A 334 15.93 24.61 2.58
N PHE A 335 15.86 23.66 3.54
CA PHE A 335 14.63 22.97 3.90
C PHE A 335 13.55 23.92 4.40
N SER A 336 13.92 24.94 5.17
CA SER A 336 13.00 25.94 5.71
C SER A 336 12.23 26.71 4.61
N THR A 337 12.82 26.85 3.42
CA THR A 337 12.14 27.48 2.27
C THR A 337 10.95 26.69 1.74
N LEU A 338 10.84 25.41 2.10
CA LEU A 338 9.74 24.53 1.67
C LEU A 338 8.52 24.63 2.59
N LEU A 339 8.71 25.18 3.80
CA LEU A 339 7.66 25.22 4.83
C LEU A 339 6.68 26.36 4.58
N PRO A 340 5.36 26.15 4.73
CA PRO A 340 4.38 27.23 4.80
C PRO A 340 4.66 28.14 6.00
N PRO A 341 4.32 29.44 5.94
CA PRO A 341 4.59 30.41 7.01
C PRO A 341 3.78 30.11 8.30
N GLY A 342 4.39 30.32 9.47
CA GLY A 342 3.70 30.23 10.76
C GLY A 342 3.59 28.81 11.35
N ILE A 343 4.54 27.95 11.07
CA ILE A 343 4.67 26.60 11.69
C ILE A 343 5.55 26.69 12.94
N ASN A 344 5.04 26.19 14.04
CA ASN A 344 5.78 26.00 15.30
C ASN A 344 5.55 24.58 15.81
N LEU A 345 6.58 23.74 15.78
CA LEU A 345 6.52 22.33 16.16
C LEU A 345 7.80 21.91 16.88
N SER A 346 7.64 21.00 17.85
CA SER A 346 8.77 20.39 18.54
C SER A 346 8.43 18.94 18.86
N TYR A 347 9.24 18.00 18.35
CA TYR A 347 9.01 16.56 18.53
C TYR A 347 10.30 15.75 18.38
N SER A 348 10.26 14.51 18.88
CA SER A 348 11.37 13.57 18.78
C SER A 348 11.48 12.99 17.37
N SER A 349 12.70 12.95 16.83
CA SER A 349 13.06 12.20 15.64
C SER A 349 12.88 10.68 15.83
N ALA A 350 12.55 9.95 14.76
CA ALA A 350 12.53 8.49 14.76
C ALA A 350 13.95 7.89 14.85
N ALA A 351 14.96 8.64 14.41
CA ALA A 351 16.36 8.23 14.46
C ALA A 351 16.92 8.15 15.90
N ARG A 352 16.21 8.72 16.88
CA ARG A 352 16.61 8.69 18.29
C ARG A 352 16.74 7.25 18.79
N PRO A 353 17.90 6.90 19.42
CA PRO A 353 18.08 5.60 20.05
C PRO A 353 17.08 5.33 21.17
N SER A 354 16.64 4.07 21.29
CA SER A 354 15.78 3.65 22.39
C SER A 354 16.50 3.86 23.74
N GLY A 355 15.80 4.48 24.70
CA GLY A 355 16.37 4.74 26.04
C GLY A 355 17.13 6.08 26.19
N GLN A 356 17.45 6.78 25.13
CA GLN A 356 18.07 8.10 25.22
C GLN A 356 17.10 9.14 25.82
N LYS A 357 17.54 9.92 26.80
CA LYS A 357 16.71 10.96 27.44
C LYS A 357 16.50 12.15 26.49
N GLU A 358 15.41 12.87 26.69
CA GLU A 358 15.08 14.04 25.86
C GLU A 358 16.19 15.11 25.87
N ARG A 359 16.79 15.36 27.02
CA ARG A 359 17.92 16.31 27.16
C ARG A 359 19.10 15.92 26.28
N GLU A 360 19.44 14.64 26.24
CA GLU A 360 20.56 14.11 25.43
C GLU A 360 20.22 14.19 23.94
N ALA A 361 18.97 13.90 23.56
CA ALA A 361 18.52 13.98 22.18
C ALA A 361 18.52 15.41 21.61
N ARG A 362 18.42 16.43 22.49
CA ARG A 362 18.48 17.86 22.14
C ARG A 362 19.87 18.41 22.00
N LEU A 363 20.92 17.66 22.40
CA LEU A 363 22.30 18.11 22.25
C LEU A 363 22.68 18.24 20.77
N PRO A 364 23.43 19.26 20.37
CA PRO A 364 23.88 19.45 19.00
C PRO A 364 24.64 18.26 18.42
N GLU A 365 25.32 17.50 19.28
CA GLU A 365 26.07 16.29 18.93
C GLU A 365 25.15 15.16 18.45
N ASN A 366 23.96 15.05 19.02
CA ASN A 366 22.99 13.97 18.69
C ASN A 366 21.97 14.42 17.64
N ASP A 367 21.46 15.64 17.78
CA ASP A 367 20.54 16.30 16.85
C ASP A 367 19.26 15.48 16.50
N PHE A 368 18.75 14.73 17.51
CA PHE A 368 17.58 13.85 17.36
C PHE A 368 16.25 14.48 17.83
N TRP A 369 16.22 15.79 18.01
CA TRP A 369 15.01 16.51 18.39
C TRP A 369 14.72 17.62 17.39
N VAL A 370 13.61 17.47 16.66
CA VAL A 370 13.19 18.46 15.64
C VAL A 370 12.52 19.64 16.31
N VAL A 371 13.02 20.84 16.02
CA VAL A 371 12.45 22.11 16.47
C VAL A 371 12.28 23.03 15.27
N ILE A 372 11.03 23.41 15.02
CA ILE A 372 10.65 24.37 13.98
C ILE A 372 10.00 25.57 14.67
N GLU A 373 10.57 26.76 14.47
CA GLU A 373 10.09 28.03 15.00
C GLU A 373 9.86 29.01 13.86
N ASP A 374 8.67 29.56 13.79
CA ASP A 374 8.24 30.46 12.72
C ASP A 374 8.67 30.00 11.31
N SER A 375 8.38 28.70 11.04
CA SER A 375 8.71 28.03 9.76
C SER A 375 10.20 27.93 9.45
N LYS A 376 11.08 28.11 10.44
CA LYS A 376 12.50 27.84 10.32
C LYS A 376 12.86 26.58 11.09
N LEU A 377 13.56 25.67 10.44
CA LEU A 377 14.11 24.48 11.08
C LEU A 377 15.36 24.85 11.89
N VAL A 378 15.19 24.96 13.19
CA VAL A 378 16.27 25.38 14.11
C VAL A 378 17.17 24.20 14.47
N ALA A 379 16.58 23.03 14.77
CA ALA A 379 17.31 21.84 15.20
C ALA A 379 16.64 20.58 14.67
N GLY A 380 17.39 19.47 14.62
CA GLY A 380 16.93 18.15 14.27
C GLY A 380 17.02 17.80 12.79
N GLY A 381 17.04 16.50 12.52
CA GLY A 381 16.99 15.93 11.16
C GLY A 381 15.56 15.54 10.78
N ILE A 382 15.17 15.83 9.54
CA ILE A 382 13.85 15.49 8.99
C ILE A 382 13.83 14.03 8.53
N ASP A 383 13.07 13.21 9.23
CA ASP A 383 13.01 11.76 9.08
C ASP A 383 11.58 11.22 8.90
N LYS A 384 11.41 9.93 9.13
CA LYS A 384 10.11 9.24 9.08
C LYS A 384 9.06 9.88 9.99
N ALA A 385 9.45 10.36 11.19
CA ALA A 385 8.52 10.99 12.12
C ALA A 385 8.04 12.35 11.64
N SER A 386 8.70 12.94 10.65
CA SER A 386 8.40 14.27 10.09
C SER A 386 7.49 14.19 8.87
N ILE A 387 7.84 13.39 7.86
CA ILE A 387 7.27 13.47 6.49
C ILE A 387 6.71 12.16 5.95
N ALA A 388 6.87 11.04 6.65
CA ALA A 388 6.42 9.75 6.13
C ALA A 388 4.94 9.48 6.38
N SER A 389 4.44 8.42 5.74
CA SER A 389 3.12 7.87 6.01
C SER A 389 2.98 7.40 7.46
N GLU A 390 1.78 7.41 8.02
CA GLU A 390 1.36 7.02 9.37
C GLU A 390 1.87 7.93 10.51
N LYS A 391 3.15 8.30 10.54
CA LYS A 391 3.79 8.98 11.68
C LYS A 391 4.26 10.40 11.37
N GLY A 392 4.07 10.90 10.16
CA GLY A 392 4.56 12.20 9.69
C GLY A 392 3.90 13.40 10.40
N LYS A 393 4.43 13.79 11.56
CA LYS A 393 3.87 14.89 12.39
C LYS A 393 3.86 16.24 11.69
N LEU A 394 4.91 16.54 10.93
CA LEU A 394 5.00 17.79 10.17
C LEU A 394 3.98 17.81 9.03
N LEU A 395 3.88 16.71 8.28
CA LEU A 395 2.92 16.57 7.19
C LEU A 395 1.48 16.64 7.69
N ASP A 396 1.16 15.96 8.79
CA ASP A 396 -0.17 16.00 9.41
C ASP A 396 -0.52 17.42 9.89
N HIS A 397 0.42 18.12 10.51
CA HIS A 397 0.23 19.49 10.94
C HIS A 397 -0.05 20.43 9.77
N ILE A 398 0.70 20.29 8.66
CA ILE A 398 0.47 21.09 7.45
C ILE A 398 -0.91 20.80 6.88
N ALA A 399 -1.29 19.52 6.75
CA ALA A 399 -2.59 19.14 6.22
C ALA A 399 -3.76 19.65 7.06
N ARG A 400 -3.62 19.68 8.40
CA ARG A 400 -4.65 20.18 9.33
C ARG A 400 -4.77 21.71 9.33
N LYS A 401 -3.64 22.40 9.34
CA LYS A 401 -3.60 23.87 9.51
C LYS A 401 -3.76 24.62 8.21
N PHE A 402 -3.15 24.12 7.12
CA PHE A 402 -3.10 24.83 5.83
C PHE A 402 -3.90 24.15 4.72
N GLY A 403 -4.47 22.96 5.01
CA GLY A 403 -5.28 22.21 4.07
C GLY A 403 -4.51 21.24 3.17
N ASN A 404 -5.27 20.42 2.45
CA ASN A 404 -4.75 19.31 1.67
C ASN A 404 -3.91 19.76 0.46
N GLN A 405 -4.24 20.90 -0.15
CA GLN A 405 -3.47 21.45 -1.26
C GLN A 405 -2.06 21.87 -0.81
N ALA A 406 -1.93 22.55 0.33
CA ALA A 406 -0.63 22.94 0.87
C ALA A 406 0.20 21.69 1.24
N ALA A 407 -0.44 20.66 1.78
CA ALA A 407 0.22 19.38 2.07
C ALA A 407 0.73 18.68 0.80
N ARG A 408 -0.05 18.69 -0.28
CA ARG A 408 0.38 18.19 -1.60
C ARG A 408 1.61 18.94 -2.10
N GLU A 409 1.54 20.28 -2.15
CA GLU A 409 2.65 21.10 -2.64
C GLU A 409 3.92 20.92 -1.81
N PHE A 410 3.77 20.81 -0.50
CA PHE A 410 4.88 20.50 0.41
C PHE A 410 5.48 19.13 0.09
N LEU A 411 4.65 18.11 -0.07
CA LEU A 411 5.11 16.75 -0.35
C LEU A 411 5.85 16.67 -1.71
N ASP A 412 5.28 17.29 -2.75
CA ASP A 412 5.90 17.35 -4.09
C ASP A 412 7.27 18.05 -4.06
N LYS A 413 7.41 19.11 -3.25
CA LYS A 413 8.70 19.82 -3.10
C LYS A 413 9.71 19.01 -2.30
N VAL A 414 9.30 18.44 -1.17
CA VAL A 414 10.16 17.63 -0.29
C VAL A 414 10.71 16.39 -1.00
N THR A 415 9.89 15.71 -1.80
CA THR A 415 10.33 14.53 -2.56
C THR A 415 11.39 14.89 -3.60
N LYS A 416 11.17 15.97 -4.35
CA LYS A 416 12.12 16.45 -5.37
C LYS A 416 13.42 16.97 -4.76
N VAL A 417 13.34 17.68 -3.64
CA VAL A 417 14.52 18.20 -2.91
C VAL A 417 15.34 17.06 -2.35
N GLY A 418 14.72 16.08 -1.67
CA GLY A 418 15.41 14.91 -1.12
C GLY A 418 16.16 14.13 -2.19
N ASN A 419 15.49 13.80 -3.29
CA ASN A 419 16.13 13.11 -4.42
C ASN A 419 17.21 13.97 -5.09
N GLY A 420 16.97 15.28 -5.23
CA GLY A 420 17.93 16.22 -5.80
C GLY A 420 19.21 16.27 -5.00
N PHE A 421 19.10 16.36 -3.70
CA PHE A 421 20.25 16.36 -2.79
C PHE A 421 21.01 15.03 -2.82
N LEU A 422 20.31 13.89 -2.77
CA LEU A 422 20.97 12.57 -2.87
C LEU A 422 21.71 12.37 -4.19
N THR A 423 21.16 12.88 -5.29
CA THR A 423 21.81 12.81 -6.61
C THR A 423 23.15 13.56 -6.61
N LEU A 424 23.23 14.70 -5.93
CA LEU A 424 24.45 15.51 -5.83
C LEU A 424 25.48 14.92 -4.86
N ARG A 425 25.00 14.53 -3.67
CA ARG A 425 25.87 13.98 -2.64
C ARG A 425 26.38 12.58 -2.98
N GLY A 426 25.56 11.77 -3.60
CA GLY A 426 25.72 10.32 -3.68
C GLY A 426 25.32 9.63 -2.38
N PHE A 427 24.72 8.45 -2.49
CA PHE A 427 24.37 7.58 -1.37
C PHE A 427 24.36 6.14 -1.86
N SER A 428 25.13 5.29 -1.23
CA SER A 428 25.25 3.89 -1.58
C SER A 428 25.41 3.04 -0.34
N THR A 429 25.10 1.76 -0.45
CA THR A 429 25.34 0.75 0.58
C THR A 429 25.94 -0.48 -0.05
N SER A 430 26.90 -1.10 0.63
CA SER A 430 27.59 -2.30 0.19
C SER A 430 27.57 -3.37 1.27
N ILE A 431 28.01 -4.58 0.91
CA ILE A 431 28.19 -5.67 1.89
C ILE A 431 29.29 -5.32 2.91
N GLU A 432 30.26 -4.49 2.54
CA GLU A 432 31.31 -4.03 3.45
C GLU A 432 30.78 -3.13 4.55
N ASP A 433 29.68 -2.40 4.32
CA ASP A 433 29.02 -1.60 5.36
C ASP A 433 28.49 -2.45 6.54
N GLU A 434 28.36 -3.76 6.35
CA GLU A 434 27.98 -4.72 7.39
C GLU A 434 29.20 -5.38 8.08
N ASP A 435 30.43 -4.95 7.78
CA ASP A 435 31.62 -5.47 8.42
C ASP A 435 31.78 -4.89 9.83
N LEU A 436 31.77 -5.81 10.79
CA LEU A 436 32.02 -5.47 12.17
C LEU A 436 33.53 -5.53 12.47
N PRO A 437 34.08 -4.59 13.25
CA PRO A 437 35.42 -4.71 13.79
C PRO A 437 35.58 -5.99 14.62
N ASP A 438 36.79 -6.54 14.67
CA ASP A 438 37.08 -7.78 15.41
C ASP A 438 36.63 -7.71 16.86
N ALA A 439 36.82 -6.57 17.52
CA ALA A 439 36.36 -6.33 18.89
C ALA A 439 34.84 -6.51 19.05
N ALA A 440 34.04 -6.05 18.06
CA ALA A 440 32.59 -6.22 18.09
C ALA A 440 32.19 -7.68 17.82
N ARG A 441 32.92 -8.35 16.93
CA ARG A 441 32.69 -9.79 16.65
C ARG A 441 32.96 -10.62 17.90
N ASP A 442 34.08 -10.35 18.61
CA ASP A 442 34.44 -11.06 19.84
C ASP A 442 33.38 -10.82 20.93
N GLU A 443 32.89 -9.59 21.08
CA GLU A 443 31.82 -9.28 22.03
C GLU A 443 30.52 -10.03 21.72
N ILE A 444 30.14 -10.08 20.45
CA ILE A 444 28.94 -10.83 20.03
C ILE A 444 29.14 -12.34 20.27
N GLN A 445 30.29 -12.91 19.93
CA GLN A 445 30.60 -14.32 20.18
C GLN A 445 30.57 -14.65 21.69
N LYS A 446 31.07 -13.75 22.52
CA LYS A 446 30.97 -13.89 23.97
C LYS A 446 29.52 -13.89 24.45
N LYS A 447 28.67 -12.98 23.94
CA LYS A 447 27.24 -12.94 24.27
C LYS A 447 26.52 -14.23 23.83
N ILE A 448 26.88 -14.79 22.67
CA ILE A 448 26.36 -16.07 22.21
C ILE A 448 26.75 -17.21 23.13
N ALA A 449 28.04 -17.28 23.54
CA ALA A 449 28.54 -18.31 24.46
C ALA A 449 27.87 -18.20 25.82
N ASP A 450 27.74 -16.99 26.38
CA ASP A 450 27.04 -16.71 27.64
C ASP A 450 25.57 -17.15 27.58
N THR A 451 24.89 -16.90 26.45
CA THR A 451 23.51 -17.32 26.26
C THR A 451 23.37 -18.82 26.21
N LYS A 452 24.27 -19.53 25.51
CA LYS A 452 24.29 -20.99 25.49
C LYS A 452 24.51 -21.56 26.92
N ALA A 453 25.43 -20.96 27.67
CA ALA A 453 25.68 -21.34 29.07
C ALA A 453 24.43 -21.12 29.95
N ARG A 454 23.70 -20.01 29.80
CA ARG A 454 22.45 -19.75 30.54
C ARG A 454 21.38 -20.78 30.18
N VAL A 455 21.23 -21.11 28.91
CA VAL A 455 20.30 -22.17 28.47
C VAL A 455 20.66 -23.50 29.12
N ASP A 456 21.94 -23.85 29.20
CA ASP A 456 22.40 -25.08 29.86
C ASP A 456 22.10 -25.07 31.38
N VAL A 457 22.18 -23.92 32.02
CA VAL A 457 21.79 -23.77 33.44
C VAL A 457 20.28 -24.00 33.60
N LEU A 458 19.44 -23.40 32.74
CA LEU A 458 18.01 -23.61 32.77
C LEU A 458 17.63 -25.09 32.54
N LEU A 459 18.33 -25.76 31.64
CA LEU A 459 18.15 -27.20 31.40
C LEU A 459 18.55 -28.06 32.61
N LYS A 460 19.62 -27.68 33.33
CA LYS A 460 20.01 -28.36 34.56
C LYS A 460 19.00 -28.15 35.69
N GLN A 461 18.48 -26.93 35.85
CA GLN A 461 17.41 -26.63 36.81
C GLN A 461 16.11 -27.38 36.49
N TYR A 462 15.73 -27.47 35.22
CA TYR A 462 14.59 -28.28 34.78
C TYR A 462 14.76 -29.77 35.12
N LYS A 463 15.93 -30.33 34.84
CA LYS A 463 16.23 -31.76 35.15
C LYS A 463 16.25 -32.06 36.64
N LYS A 464 16.61 -31.07 37.47
CA LYS A 464 16.62 -31.18 38.95
C LYS A 464 15.26 -30.91 39.58
N GLY A 465 14.31 -30.35 38.84
CA GLY A 465 12.99 -29.97 39.35
C GLY A 465 12.96 -28.63 40.11
N ASP A 466 14.07 -27.85 40.06
CA ASP A 466 14.21 -26.57 40.76
C ASP A 466 13.50 -25.39 40.00
N LEU A 467 13.03 -25.63 38.77
CA LEU A 467 12.36 -24.61 37.98
C LEU A 467 10.92 -24.41 38.47
N GLN A 468 10.58 -23.19 38.85
CA GLN A 468 9.23 -22.83 39.27
C GLN A 468 8.34 -22.59 38.05
N PRO A 469 7.18 -23.24 37.93
CA PRO A 469 6.27 -23.02 36.81
C PRO A 469 5.64 -21.63 36.90
N LEU A 470 5.52 -20.95 35.77
CA LEU A 470 4.78 -19.68 35.67
C LEU A 470 3.27 -19.90 35.90
N PRO A 471 2.56 -18.93 36.48
CA PRO A 471 1.13 -19.07 36.72
C PRO A 471 0.35 -19.47 35.47
N GLY A 472 -0.41 -20.60 35.57
CA GLY A 472 -1.25 -21.11 34.50
C GLY A 472 -0.51 -21.88 33.39
N ARG A 473 0.75 -22.28 33.60
CA ARG A 473 1.55 -23.03 32.61
C ARG A 473 2.20 -24.27 33.20
N THR A 474 2.50 -25.20 32.31
CA THR A 474 3.25 -26.40 32.69
C THR A 474 4.75 -26.08 32.83
N LEU A 475 5.47 -26.96 33.48
CA LEU A 475 6.92 -26.84 33.69
C LEU A 475 7.69 -26.81 32.34
N GLU A 476 7.23 -27.64 31.39
CA GLU A 476 7.78 -27.68 30.02
C GLU A 476 7.54 -26.35 29.26
N GLU A 477 6.32 -25.81 29.34
CA GLU A 477 6.00 -24.52 28.70
C GLU A 477 6.78 -23.35 29.31
N THR A 478 7.00 -23.41 30.60
CA THR A 478 7.82 -22.39 31.31
C THR A 478 9.27 -22.46 30.83
N LEU A 479 9.85 -23.65 30.76
CA LEU A 479 11.21 -23.84 30.23
C LEU A 479 11.35 -23.29 28.80
N GLU A 480 10.42 -23.66 27.91
CA GLU A 480 10.46 -23.21 26.51
C GLU A 480 10.37 -21.68 26.41
N MET A 481 9.53 -21.04 27.22
CA MET A 481 9.41 -19.58 27.24
C MET A 481 10.68 -18.89 27.76
N GLU A 482 11.24 -19.40 28.84
CA GLU A 482 12.47 -18.82 29.41
C GLU A 482 13.63 -18.94 28.41
N ILE A 483 13.79 -20.08 27.75
CA ILE A 483 14.82 -20.24 26.72
C ILE A 483 14.56 -19.30 25.52
N MET A 484 13.32 -19.16 25.08
CA MET A 484 12.98 -18.24 23.98
C MET A 484 13.27 -16.78 24.38
N ARG A 485 13.01 -16.42 25.64
CA ARG A 485 13.32 -15.07 26.16
C ARG A 485 14.82 -14.82 26.14
N GLU A 486 15.64 -15.73 26.68
CA GLU A 486 17.09 -15.59 26.73
C GLU A 486 17.72 -15.52 25.33
N THR A 487 17.26 -16.38 24.41
CA THR A 487 17.75 -16.38 23.02
C THR A 487 17.29 -15.16 22.23
N GLY A 488 16.10 -14.61 22.53
CA GLY A 488 15.61 -13.34 21.97
C GLY A 488 16.44 -12.13 22.44
N GLN A 489 16.73 -12.07 23.75
CA GLN A 489 17.56 -11.02 24.32
C GLN A 489 18.99 -11.03 23.76
N ALA A 490 19.54 -12.22 23.49
CA ALA A 490 20.85 -12.36 22.85
C ALA A 490 20.89 -11.72 21.45
N ARG A 491 19.84 -11.95 20.64
CA ARG A 491 19.72 -11.35 19.32
C ARG A 491 19.63 -9.82 19.41
N ASP A 492 18.82 -9.31 20.31
CA ASP A 492 18.61 -7.87 20.47
C ASP A 492 19.89 -7.19 20.98
N ALA A 493 20.57 -7.79 21.97
CA ALA A 493 21.85 -7.32 22.48
C ALA A 493 22.99 -7.36 21.44
N ALA A 494 23.01 -8.38 20.57
CA ALA A 494 23.95 -8.41 19.45
C ALA A 494 23.66 -7.31 18.43
N GLY A 495 22.38 -7.02 18.16
CA GLY A 495 21.97 -5.92 17.28
C GLY A 495 22.36 -4.55 17.82
N GLU A 496 22.20 -4.33 19.12
CA GLU A 496 22.65 -3.10 19.79
C GLU A 496 24.16 -2.92 19.70
N THR A 497 24.93 -3.99 19.94
CA THR A 497 26.38 -3.96 19.78
C THR A 497 26.78 -3.65 18.35
N ALA A 498 26.21 -4.34 17.35
CA ALA A 498 26.49 -4.08 15.94
C ALA A 498 26.18 -2.62 15.56
N SER A 499 25.02 -2.10 16.00
CA SER A 499 24.64 -0.70 15.74
C SER A 499 25.57 0.32 16.39
N ALA A 500 26.05 0.04 17.60
CA ALA A 500 26.93 0.95 18.32
C ALA A 500 28.30 1.07 17.64
N PHE A 501 28.86 -0.05 17.17
CA PHE A 501 30.15 -0.07 16.47
C PHE A 501 30.10 0.47 15.04
N LEU A 502 29.00 0.23 14.29
CA LEU A 502 28.85 0.74 12.94
C LEU A 502 28.58 2.26 12.89
N GLY A 503 27.91 2.80 13.91
CA GLY A 503 27.63 4.23 14.03
C GLY A 503 26.60 4.75 13.01
N MET A 504 26.27 6.04 13.15
CA MET A 504 25.28 6.72 12.29
C MET A 504 25.82 7.14 10.91
N GLU A 505 27.12 7.11 10.70
CA GLU A 505 27.74 7.42 9.41
C GLU A 505 27.60 6.25 8.41
N ASN A 506 27.35 5.06 8.92
CA ASN A 506 27.10 3.89 8.11
C ASN A 506 25.75 4.00 7.38
N SER A 507 25.74 3.79 6.08
CA SER A 507 24.54 3.93 5.21
C SER A 507 23.39 3.02 5.62
N ALA A 508 23.67 1.77 6.00
CA ALA A 508 22.64 0.80 6.42
C ALA A 508 22.02 1.20 7.77
N VAL A 509 22.84 1.61 8.75
CA VAL A 509 22.37 2.11 10.03
C VAL A 509 21.53 3.38 9.86
N LEU A 510 22.00 4.31 9.02
CA LEU A 510 21.30 5.56 8.74
C LEU A 510 19.92 5.29 8.17
N MET A 511 19.80 4.44 7.11
CA MET A 511 18.51 4.09 6.50
C MET A 511 17.56 3.45 7.51
N ALA A 512 18.05 2.55 8.35
CA ALA A 512 17.24 1.88 9.37
C ALA A 512 16.78 2.85 10.47
N ARG A 513 17.65 3.75 10.93
CA ARG A 513 17.38 4.72 12.00
C ARG A 513 16.46 5.85 11.53
N CYS A 514 16.72 6.49 10.39
CA CYS A 514 15.84 7.53 9.87
C CYS A 514 14.49 6.96 9.39
N GLY A 515 14.37 5.64 9.28
CA GLY A 515 13.16 4.92 8.90
C GLY A 515 12.86 4.93 7.40
N ALA A 516 13.87 5.15 6.56
CA ALA A 516 13.74 5.10 5.11
C ALA A 516 13.50 3.67 4.61
N ARG A 517 14.39 2.75 4.98
CA ARG A 517 14.27 1.33 4.60
C ARG A 517 15.06 0.44 5.57
N GLY A 518 14.57 -0.79 5.73
CA GLY A 518 15.15 -1.76 6.65
C GLY A 518 14.77 -1.50 8.10
N SER A 519 15.29 -2.33 8.99
CA SER A 519 15.12 -2.19 10.43
C SER A 519 16.42 -2.57 11.14
N MET A 520 16.56 -2.14 12.40
CA MET A 520 17.69 -2.57 13.23
C MET A 520 17.75 -4.08 13.40
N LEU A 521 16.61 -4.77 13.32
CA LEU A 521 16.55 -6.23 13.32
C LEU A 521 17.24 -6.83 12.09
N ASN A 522 17.02 -6.26 10.91
CA ASN A 522 17.67 -6.72 9.67
C ASN A 522 19.19 -6.59 9.77
N LEU A 523 19.67 -5.44 10.27
CA LEU A 523 21.09 -5.20 10.51
C LEU A 523 21.67 -6.19 11.53
N SER A 524 20.94 -6.45 12.61
CA SER A 524 21.32 -7.45 13.61
C SER A 524 21.48 -8.85 13.00
N GLN A 525 20.58 -9.25 12.12
CA GLN A 525 20.63 -10.55 11.45
C GLN A 525 21.72 -10.61 10.37
N MET A 526 21.97 -9.51 9.68
CA MET A 526 23.03 -9.42 8.66
C MET A 526 24.43 -9.49 9.27
N ALA A 527 24.70 -8.63 10.26
CA ALA A 527 26.03 -8.43 10.83
C ALA A 527 26.27 -9.20 12.15
N GLY A 528 25.23 -9.37 12.98
CA GLY A 528 25.34 -9.97 14.32
C GLY A 528 25.01 -11.46 14.35
N LEU A 529 23.75 -11.80 14.59
CA LEU A 529 23.26 -13.19 14.58
C LEU A 529 21.79 -13.27 14.14
N VAL A 530 21.43 -14.37 13.49
CA VAL A 530 20.06 -14.62 13.01
C VAL A 530 19.11 -14.88 14.19
N GLY A 531 19.54 -15.61 15.22
CA GLY A 531 18.77 -15.86 16.43
C GLY A 531 17.90 -17.11 16.39
N GLN A 532 17.00 -17.22 17.35
CA GLN A 532 16.14 -18.39 17.53
C GLN A 532 15.14 -18.53 16.40
N GLN A 533 15.09 -19.71 15.77
CA GLN A 533 14.06 -20.05 14.80
C GLN A 533 12.85 -20.68 15.53
N ALA A 534 11.67 -20.27 15.14
CA ALA A 534 10.43 -20.73 15.75
C ALA A 534 9.43 -21.19 14.68
N VAL A 535 8.66 -22.22 15.02
CA VAL A 535 7.55 -22.74 14.21
C VAL A 535 6.31 -22.81 15.09
N ARG A 536 5.23 -22.15 14.68
CA ARG A 536 3.98 -21.99 15.46
C ARG A 536 4.20 -21.40 16.86
N GLY A 537 5.08 -20.41 16.94
CA GLY A 537 5.38 -19.73 18.20
C GLY A 537 6.17 -20.54 19.21
N LYS A 538 6.70 -21.69 18.84
CA LYS A 538 7.51 -22.58 19.69
C LYS A 538 8.85 -22.87 19.01
N ARG A 539 9.87 -23.18 19.80
CA ARG A 539 11.15 -23.66 19.26
C ARG A 539 10.91 -24.90 18.41
N ILE A 540 11.82 -25.19 17.48
CA ILE A 540 11.70 -26.36 16.59
C ILE A 540 11.56 -27.64 17.42
N HIS A 541 10.46 -28.39 17.25
CA HIS A 541 10.13 -29.57 18.05
C HIS A 541 9.68 -30.77 17.23
N ARG A 542 9.41 -30.58 15.94
CA ARG A 542 8.99 -31.67 15.04
C ARG A 542 10.16 -32.08 14.15
N GLY A 543 10.19 -33.35 13.84
CA GLY A 543 11.20 -34.01 13.03
C GLY A 543 11.21 -35.48 13.33
N TYR A 544 12.27 -35.98 13.95
CA TYR A 544 12.37 -37.35 14.41
C TYR A 544 11.78 -37.49 15.82
N GLN A 545 11.64 -38.74 16.28
CA GLN A 545 11.16 -38.99 17.63
C GLN A 545 12.13 -38.43 18.68
N LYS A 546 11.64 -37.49 19.51
CA LYS A 546 12.38 -36.81 20.57
C LYS A 546 13.68 -36.08 20.14
N ARG A 547 13.89 -35.77 18.86
CA ARG A 547 14.97 -34.95 18.32
C ARG A 547 14.55 -34.28 17.01
N THR A 548 15.16 -33.18 16.66
CA THR A 548 14.81 -32.42 15.46
C THR A 548 15.50 -32.94 14.20
N LEU A 549 16.78 -33.33 14.33
CA LEU A 549 17.59 -33.89 13.25
C LEU A 549 18.43 -35.08 13.76
N PRO A 550 18.88 -35.99 12.89
CA PRO A 550 19.74 -37.10 13.25
C PRO A 550 21.06 -36.73 13.89
N HIS A 551 21.55 -35.49 13.64
CA HIS A 551 22.81 -34.95 14.15
C HIS A 551 22.80 -34.70 15.66
N PHE A 552 21.63 -34.54 16.27
CA PHE A 552 21.47 -34.25 17.68
C PHE A 552 21.18 -35.53 18.51
N LYS A 553 21.57 -35.49 19.75
CA LYS A 553 21.29 -36.60 20.70
C LYS A 553 19.79 -36.72 20.94
N TRP A 554 19.37 -37.95 21.26
CA TRP A 554 17.98 -38.21 21.59
C TRP A 554 17.56 -37.48 22.88
N GLY A 555 16.46 -36.69 22.81
CA GLY A 555 15.99 -35.90 23.94
C GLY A 555 16.78 -34.59 24.18
N ASP A 556 17.61 -34.17 23.26
CA ASP A 556 18.37 -32.91 23.39
C ASP A 556 17.43 -31.68 23.30
N LEU A 557 17.44 -30.89 24.38
CA LEU A 557 16.68 -29.64 24.53
C LEU A 557 17.57 -28.40 24.40
N GLY A 558 18.84 -28.59 24.05
CA GLY A 558 19.82 -27.50 23.90
C GLY A 558 19.39 -26.42 22.90
N ALA A 559 20.04 -25.27 22.96
CA ALA A 559 19.72 -24.14 22.08
C ALA A 559 19.88 -24.51 20.61
N GLU A 560 21.02 -25.08 20.21
CA GLU A 560 21.31 -25.47 18.82
C GLU A 560 20.39 -26.58 18.34
N ALA A 561 20.12 -27.58 19.17
CA ALA A 561 19.25 -28.71 18.84
C ALA A 561 17.81 -28.32 18.56
N LYS A 562 17.37 -27.16 19.10
CA LYS A 562 16.02 -26.61 18.97
C LYS A 562 15.94 -25.36 18.09
N GLY A 563 16.96 -25.11 17.26
CA GLY A 563 16.89 -24.11 16.20
C GLY A 563 17.43 -22.73 16.57
N PHE A 564 18.33 -22.62 17.55
CA PHE A 564 19.08 -21.38 17.77
C PHE A 564 20.20 -21.25 16.74
N VAL A 565 20.18 -20.18 15.95
CA VAL A 565 21.16 -19.86 14.91
C VAL A 565 22.10 -18.80 15.46
N GLY A 566 23.34 -19.19 15.76
CA GLY A 566 24.38 -18.27 16.27
C GLY A 566 25.16 -17.55 15.18
N ALA A 567 25.02 -17.98 13.93
CA ALA A 567 25.64 -17.35 12.78
C ALA A 567 24.82 -16.14 12.28
N SER A 568 25.49 -15.19 11.62
CA SER A 568 24.86 -14.11 10.86
C SER A 568 24.75 -14.50 9.38
N TYR A 569 23.94 -13.76 8.61
CA TYR A 569 23.89 -13.98 7.16
C TYR A 569 25.24 -13.74 6.50
N LYS A 570 26.00 -12.76 6.96
CA LYS A 570 27.33 -12.44 6.44
C LYS A 570 28.36 -13.53 6.74
N SER A 571 28.35 -14.09 7.95
CA SER A 571 29.24 -15.19 8.33
C SER A 571 28.88 -16.53 7.67
N GLY A 572 27.65 -16.65 7.19
CA GLY A 572 27.10 -17.88 6.61
C GLY A 572 26.55 -18.83 7.65
N LEU A 573 25.48 -19.56 7.32
CA LEU A 573 24.81 -20.52 8.19
C LEU A 573 25.35 -21.93 7.95
N ASN A 574 25.47 -22.72 9.03
CA ASN A 574 25.73 -24.14 8.94
C ASN A 574 24.56 -24.87 8.28
N PRO A 575 24.74 -26.07 7.67
CA PRO A 575 23.65 -26.81 7.05
C PRO A 575 22.46 -27.07 7.98
N THR A 576 22.70 -27.34 9.27
CA THR A 576 21.65 -27.53 10.28
C THR A 576 20.91 -26.24 10.61
N GLU A 577 21.64 -25.14 10.80
CA GLU A 577 21.09 -23.79 11.01
C GLU A 577 20.27 -23.33 9.81
N TYR A 578 20.79 -23.54 8.59
CA TYR A 578 20.06 -23.24 7.36
C TYR A 578 18.77 -24.03 7.25
N PHE A 579 18.78 -25.32 7.60
CA PHE A 579 17.58 -26.14 7.56
C PHE A 579 16.51 -25.61 8.53
N PHE A 580 16.86 -25.27 9.75
CA PHE A 580 15.95 -24.69 10.72
C PHE A 580 15.42 -23.32 10.28
N HIS A 581 16.29 -22.49 9.70
CA HIS A 581 15.90 -21.21 9.14
C HIS A 581 14.90 -21.37 7.98
N SER A 582 15.13 -22.35 7.12
CA SER A 582 14.20 -22.70 6.03
C SER A 582 12.85 -23.19 6.53
N MET A 583 12.79 -23.92 7.65
CA MET A 583 11.53 -24.32 8.28
C MET A 583 10.74 -23.09 8.78
N GLY A 584 11.40 -22.17 9.46
CA GLY A 584 10.79 -20.91 9.93
C GLY A 584 10.30 -20.03 8.77
N GLY A 585 11.10 -19.88 7.74
CA GLY A 585 10.74 -19.15 6.53
C GLY A 585 9.55 -19.78 5.78
N ARG A 586 9.52 -21.12 5.67
CA ARG A 586 8.41 -21.86 5.06
C ARG A 586 7.09 -21.63 5.79
N GLU A 587 7.11 -21.66 7.12
CA GLU A 587 5.92 -21.35 7.92
C GLU A 587 5.42 -19.92 7.65
N GLY A 588 6.31 -18.94 7.61
CA GLY A 588 5.93 -17.55 7.29
C GLY A 588 5.25 -17.41 5.93
N LEU A 589 5.77 -18.09 4.89
CA LEU A 589 5.18 -18.09 3.55
C LEU A 589 3.79 -18.76 3.54
N VAL A 590 3.65 -19.91 4.19
CA VAL A 590 2.36 -20.64 4.28
C VAL A 590 1.33 -19.82 5.07
N ASP A 591 1.73 -19.26 6.22
CA ASP A 591 0.82 -18.43 7.04
C ASP A 591 0.34 -17.19 6.26
N THR A 592 1.22 -16.52 5.53
CA THR A 592 0.85 -15.38 4.68
C THR A 592 -0.19 -15.79 3.63
N ALA A 593 0.01 -16.91 2.92
CA ALA A 593 -0.92 -17.38 1.90
C ALA A 593 -2.30 -17.76 2.49
N VAL A 594 -2.32 -18.44 3.63
CA VAL A 594 -3.57 -18.82 4.32
C VAL A 594 -4.28 -17.63 4.92
N ARG A 595 -3.54 -16.71 5.55
CA ARG A 595 -4.07 -15.48 6.16
C ARG A 595 -4.73 -14.59 5.13
N THR A 596 -4.16 -14.45 3.94
CA THR A 596 -4.73 -13.68 2.82
C THR A 596 -6.12 -14.18 2.45
N SER A 597 -6.28 -15.50 2.27
CA SER A 597 -7.58 -16.11 1.97
C SER A 597 -8.61 -15.91 3.11
N ARG A 598 -8.17 -16.12 4.35
CA ARG A 598 -9.03 -16.02 5.54
C ARG A 598 -9.50 -14.59 5.81
N SER A 599 -8.60 -13.62 5.70
CA SER A 599 -8.93 -12.19 5.85
C SER A 599 -9.80 -11.69 4.70
N GLY A 600 -9.58 -12.16 3.47
CA GLY A 600 -10.43 -11.83 2.32
C GLY A 600 -11.87 -12.33 2.48
N TYR A 601 -12.07 -13.54 3.01
CA TYR A 601 -13.40 -14.06 3.32
C TYR A 601 -14.09 -13.25 4.43
N MET A 602 -13.35 -12.87 5.48
CA MET A 602 -13.88 -12.01 6.54
C MET A 602 -14.26 -10.63 6.01
N GLN A 603 -13.41 -9.99 5.20
CA GLN A 603 -13.69 -8.70 4.56
C GLN A 603 -14.96 -8.75 3.72
N ARG A 604 -15.14 -9.79 2.89
CA ARG A 604 -16.36 -9.95 2.09
C ARG A 604 -17.63 -10.01 2.95
N ARG A 605 -17.59 -10.77 4.05
CA ARG A 605 -18.73 -10.86 4.99
C ARG A 605 -19.05 -9.54 5.66
N LEU A 606 -18.00 -8.79 6.08
CA LEU A 606 -18.17 -7.46 6.69
C LEU A 606 -18.77 -6.47 5.70
N ILE A 607 -18.27 -6.42 4.47
CA ILE A 607 -18.82 -5.52 3.44
C ILE A 607 -20.28 -5.83 3.16
N ASN A 608 -20.63 -7.11 2.95
CA ASN A 608 -22.04 -7.49 2.73
C ASN A 608 -22.97 -7.13 3.92
N ALA A 609 -22.43 -7.11 5.13
CA ALA A 609 -23.20 -6.72 6.32
C ALA A 609 -23.36 -5.20 6.48
N LEU A 610 -22.44 -4.41 5.92
CA LEU A 610 -22.36 -2.96 6.13
C LEU A 610 -22.70 -2.13 4.88
N GLU A 611 -22.85 -2.75 3.71
CA GLU A 611 -23.05 -2.03 2.43
C GLU A 611 -24.32 -1.19 2.38
N ASP A 612 -25.32 -1.57 3.17
CA ASP A 612 -26.61 -0.86 3.27
C ASP A 612 -26.60 0.34 4.21
N LEU A 613 -25.53 0.52 5.00
CA LEU A 613 -25.48 1.55 6.01
C LEU A 613 -25.00 2.88 5.48
N LYS A 614 -25.75 3.93 5.73
CA LYS A 614 -25.43 5.31 5.32
C LYS A 614 -25.72 6.30 6.44
N VAL A 615 -24.86 7.29 6.59
CA VAL A 615 -25.11 8.44 7.48
C VAL A 615 -26.11 9.36 6.80
N ALA A 616 -27.22 9.63 7.47
CA ALA A 616 -28.27 10.53 7.03
C ALA A 616 -27.93 12.00 7.38
N GLN A 617 -28.68 12.95 6.81
CA GLN A 617 -28.46 14.40 7.05
C GLN A 617 -28.68 14.81 8.53
N ASP A 618 -29.48 14.05 9.28
CA ASP A 618 -29.74 14.25 10.71
C ASP A 618 -28.65 13.68 11.62
N GLY A 619 -27.56 13.13 11.05
CA GLY A 619 -26.46 12.52 11.78
C GLY A 619 -26.71 11.09 12.24
N THR A 620 -27.90 10.52 11.99
CA THR A 620 -28.20 9.11 12.29
C THR A 620 -27.61 8.19 11.23
N VAL A 621 -27.27 6.96 11.62
CA VAL A 621 -26.88 5.90 10.68
C VAL A 621 -28.09 5.03 10.40
N ARG A 622 -28.45 4.88 9.14
CA ARG A 622 -29.64 4.15 8.68
C ARG A 622 -29.30 3.14 7.60
N ASN A 623 -30.12 2.09 7.52
CA ASN A 623 -30.08 1.15 6.41
C ASN A 623 -30.98 1.63 5.25
N THR A 624 -31.02 0.86 4.14
CA THR A 624 -31.87 1.16 2.96
C THR A 624 -33.38 1.18 3.27
N ALA A 625 -33.83 0.45 4.29
CA ALA A 625 -35.23 0.46 4.75
C ALA A 625 -35.56 1.69 5.63
N GLY A 626 -34.58 2.57 5.92
CA GLY A 626 -34.78 3.74 6.78
C GLY A 626 -34.71 3.45 8.27
N THR A 627 -34.43 2.22 8.67
CA THR A 627 -34.28 1.85 10.09
C THR A 627 -33.03 2.48 10.67
N VAL A 628 -33.17 3.13 11.83
CA VAL A 628 -32.03 3.73 12.55
C VAL A 628 -31.21 2.62 13.21
N ILE A 629 -29.93 2.51 12.81
CA ILE A 629 -28.97 1.55 13.37
C ILE A 629 -28.14 2.20 14.49
N GLN A 630 -27.76 3.48 14.30
CA GLN A 630 -27.12 4.30 15.31
C GLN A 630 -27.80 5.68 15.34
N PHE A 631 -28.04 6.22 16.50
CA PHE A 631 -28.58 7.58 16.65
C PHE A 631 -27.55 8.66 16.34
N VAL A 632 -26.28 8.36 16.64
CA VAL A 632 -25.14 9.22 16.33
C VAL A 632 -24.02 8.33 15.76
N TYR A 633 -23.40 8.75 14.68
CA TYR A 633 -22.30 8.02 14.05
C TYR A 633 -21.20 7.71 15.07
N GLY A 634 -20.85 6.41 15.23
CA GLY A 634 -19.82 5.96 16.16
C GLY A 634 -20.10 6.26 17.64
N GLU A 635 -21.35 6.63 18.01
CA GLU A 635 -21.80 7.05 19.35
C GLU A 635 -21.25 8.41 19.82
N ASP A 636 -20.17 8.93 19.22
CA ASP A 636 -19.53 10.21 19.53
C ASP A 636 -19.72 11.29 18.44
N GLY A 637 -20.18 10.93 17.25
CA GLY A 637 -20.37 11.82 16.12
C GLY A 637 -19.06 12.32 15.47
N VAL A 638 -17.91 11.79 15.86
CA VAL A 638 -16.61 12.22 15.36
C VAL A 638 -16.27 11.52 14.05
N ASP A 639 -15.89 12.30 13.02
CA ASP A 639 -15.28 11.77 11.81
C ASP A 639 -13.85 11.29 12.11
N PRO A 640 -13.52 10.01 11.96
CA PRO A 640 -12.19 9.48 12.24
C PRO A 640 -11.08 10.16 11.43
N THR A 641 -11.38 10.70 10.25
CA THR A 641 -10.43 11.48 9.44
C THR A 641 -9.95 12.76 10.16
N ARG A 642 -10.80 13.30 11.04
CA ARG A 642 -10.50 14.51 11.83
C ARG A 642 -9.85 14.20 13.18
N SER A 643 -9.87 12.95 13.62
CA SER A 643 -9.24 12.50 14.87
C SER A 643 -7.71 12.67 14.80
N VAL A 644 -7.06 12.75 15.96
CA VAL A 644 -5.60 12.80 16.08
C VAL A 644 -5.12 11.44 16.57
N GLN A 645 -4.53 10.65 15.68
CA GLN A 645 -4.05 9.28 15.95
C GLN A 645 -5.11 8.36 16.58
N GLY A 646 -6.39 8.55 16.19
CA GLY A 646 -7.51 7.78 16.71
C GLY A 646 -8.23 8.42 17.93
N GLU A 647 -7.68 9.48 18.48
CA GLU A 647 -8.31 10.23 19.58
C GLU A 647 -9.08 11.45 19.04
N PRO A 648 -10.30 11.71 19.54
CA PRO A 648 -11.14 12.81 19.05
C PRO A 648 -10.57 14.19 19.40
N VAL A 649 -9.73 14.28 20.43
CA VAL A 649 -9.14 15.53 20.91
C VAL A 649 -7.65 15.33 21.20
N ASP A 650 -6.83 16.24 20.69
CA ASP A 650 -5.39 16.28 21.02
C ASP A 650 -5.17 16.98 22.35
N MET A 651 -5.15 16.22 23.42
CA MET A 651 -4.94 16.73 24.78
C MET A 651 -3.56 17.35 24.96
N GLU A 652 -2.52 16.81 24.31
CA GLU A 652 -1.15 17.35 24.41
C GLU A 652 -1.05 18.76 23.81
N GLN A 653 -1.70 19.00 22.68
CA GLN A 653 -1.74 20.34 22.08
C GLN A 653 -2.53 21.31 22.94
N ILE A 654 -3.64 20.90 23.54
CA ILE A 654 -4.42 21.75 24.45
C ILE A 654 -3.60 22.12 25.68
N PHE A 655 -2.95 21.16 26.35
CA PHE A 655 -2.08 21.44 27.47
C PHE A 655 -0.91 22.36 27.10
N ALA A 656 -0.26 22.14 25.96
CA ALA A 656 0.80 22.99 25.48
C ALA A 656 0.31 24.42 25.17
N ALA A 657 -0.88 24.57 24.62
CA ALA A 657 -1.50 25.88 24.35
C ALA A 657 -1.84 26.62 25.64
N VAL A 658 -2.43 25.94 26.62
CA VAL A 658 -2.75 26.51 27.95
C VAL A 658 -1.49 26.92 28.70
N GLN A 659 -0.44 26.11 28.69
CA GLN A 659 0.84 26.46 29.32
C GLN A 659 1.51 27.68 28.66
N ARG A 660 1.39 27.83 27.33
CA ARG A 660 1.89 29.01 26.61
C ARG A 660 1.09 30.26 26.90
N SER A 661 -0.22 30.16 27.02
CA SER A 661 -1.11 31.30 27.37
C SER A 661 -0.91 31.72 28.82
N GLY A 662 -0.71 30.76 29.75
CA GLY A 662 -0.40 31.05 31.15
C GLY A 662 0.95 31.77 31.37
N LYS A 663 1.95 31.54 30.53
CA LYS A 663 3.23 32.25 30.56
C LYS A 663 3.17 33.68 30.00
N LYS A 664 2.17 34.02 29.19
CA LYS A 664 1.98 35.40 28.65
C LYS A 664 1.15 36.30 29.57
N GLY A 665 0.46 35.73 30.57
CA GLY A 665 -0.34 36.49 31.55
C GLY A 665 0.41 36.84 32.85
N GLY A 666 1.69 36.52 32.96
CA GLY A 666 2.55 36.78 34.11
C GLY A 666 3.73 37.72 33.78
N LYS A 667 3.44 38.81 33.07
CA LYS A 667 4.36 39.96 32.96
C LYS A 667 3.60 41.23 33.27
#